data_c8072802410c33c45266f830feb63c52
#
_entry.id   c8072802410c33c45266f830feb63c52
#
_cell.length_a   1.000
_cell.length_b   1.000
_cell.length_c   1.000
_cell.angle_alpha   90.00
_cell.angle_beta   90.00
_cell.angle_gamma   90.00
#
_symmetry.space_group_name_H-M   'P 1'
#
loop_
_entity.id
_entity.type
_entity.pdbx_description
1 polymer ?
#
loop_
_entity_poly.entity_id
_entity_poly.type
_entity_poly.pdbx_seq_one_letter_code
_entity_poly.pdbx_strand_id
1 'polypeptide(L)'
;MEQFYYDNKIVKNFLYATLFWGVIGMSVGLLLAYYFLFPTLTEGISWLSFGRLRPLHTNAVIFAFVGNAIFAGSYYSMQRLLKARMYSDFLSKLNFWGWQLIILGAAITFPMGISTSKEYAELEWPFDIAIAIVWVAWGANMIGTLIKRRQRHIYVAIWFYLATFVAVALLHIFNNLEFPIALTSMKSYSVYAGVQDALVQWWYGHNAVAFFLTTPFLGLMYYFVPKAANRPVYSYRLSIIHFWSLIFIYMWAGPHHLLYTALPEWAQNLGVVFSVMLVAPSWGGMINGLLTLRGAWDKVRTEPVLKFLVVAITGYGMATFEGPTLALKNVNAIAHFTDWIIAHVHVGALAWNGFLTFGMIYYLVPKMWKTNLYSTRLANAHFWIGTLGIVFYTIPLYIAGFTQASMWKQFYPDGNLVYGNFLDTVNAIMPMYAMRAIGGTLYITGAIMAIINVIQTIRQGQKVTDELAEAPALAPISKKRVAGETLHHWLERKPVQMTIWATIAVAIGGAVQIIPTLLVKENIPTIAEVKPYTPLELEGRDLYIREGCVGCHTQMVRPFRSEVERYGEYSKAGEFVYDRPFLWGSKRTGPDLHRLGGKYNNNWHFNHMLDPRETSPGSIMPSYPWLIKNELNTDRLLQKMRTLSKLGVPYNEDDFKFAQENLAVQARAIANSLLNDPNFVANYEASKKNAEVRGEKFIPIEKREIVAMIAYLQRLGVDIKAKKENAEK
;
A
#
# COMPACT_ATOMS: atom_id res chain seq x y z
N MET A 1 0.04 -37.02 30.47
CA MET A 1 0.63 -36.29 29.31
C MET A 1 -0.07 -36.79 28.06
N GLU A 2 -0.47 -35.86 27.17
CA GLU A 2 -1.02 -36.17 25.86
C GLU A 2 0.06 -35.95 24.82
N GLN A 3 0.22 -36.90 23.90
CA GLN A 3 1.13 -36.81 22.77
C GLN A 3 0.42 -36.16 21.59
N PHE A 4 1.10 -35.30 20.85
CA PHE A 4 0.63 -34.66 19.63
C PHE A 4 1.82 -34.25 18.77
N TYR A 5 1.55 -33.83 17.51
CA TYR A 5 2.60 -33.39 16.59
C TYR A 5 2.37 -31.95 16.18
N TYR A 6 3.45 -31.14 16.16
CA TYR A 6 3.45 -29.85 15.49
C TYR A 6 3.57 -30.05 13.98
N ASP A 7 2.80 -29.31 13.21
CA ASP A 7 2.93 -29.25 11.76
C ASP A 7 4.04 -28.27 11.37
N ASN A 8 5.23 -28.80 11.14
CA ASN A 8 6.36 -28.03 10.64
C ASN A 8 6.33 -27.88 9.12
N LYS A 9 5.55 -28.71 8.39
CA LYS A 9 5.47 -28.65 6.93
C LYS A 9 4.89 -27.34 6.45
N ILE A 10 3.78 -26.89 7.05
CA ILE A 10 3.15 -25.61 6.69
C ILE A 10 4.07 -24.42 6.95
N VAL A 11 4.80 -24.42 8.07
CA VAL A 11 5.76 -23.38 8.40
C VAL A 11 6.88 -23.31 7.36
N LYS A 12 7.44 -24.45 6.96
CA LYS A 12 8.47 -24.54 5.92
C LYS A 12 7.97 -24.01 4.57
N ASN A 13 6.75 -24.35 4.19
CA ASN A 13 6.15 -23.87 2.95
C ASN A 13 6.08 -22.33 2.93
N PHE A 14 5.60 -21.72 4.01
CA PHE A 14 5.56 -20.27 4.13
C PHE A 14 6.95 -19.63 4.19
N LEU A 15 7.95 -20.30 4.79
CA LEU A 15 9.35 -19.80 4.75
C LEU A 15 9.91 -19.80 3.33
N TYR A 16 9.68 -20.84 2.54
CA TYR A 16 10.09 -20.88 1.13
C TYR A 16 9.41 -19.77 0.32
N ALA A 17 8.10 -19.62 0.50
CA ALA A 17 7.33 -18.57 -0.17
C ALA A 17 7.80 -17.15 0.22
N THR A 18 8.14 -16.94 1.51
CA THR A 18 8.72 -15.67 2.00
C THR A 18 9.99 -15.32 1.25
N LEU A 19 10.93 -16.25 1.15
CA LEU A 19 12.20 -16.01 0.47
C LEU A 19 12.02 -15.77 -1.03
N PHE A 20 11.18 -16.58 -1.68
CA PHE A 20 10.91 -16.49 -3.11
C PHE A 20 10.28 -15.15 -3.49
N TRP A 21 9.16 -14.80 -2.86
CA TRP A 21 8.46 -13.55 -3.14
C TRP A 21 9.21 -12.31 -2.64
N GLY A 22 10.01 -12.47 -1.58
CA GLY A 22 10.87 -11.40 -1.09
C GLY A 22 11.86 -10.92 -2.15
N VAL A 23 12.53 -11.84 -2.82
CA VAL A 23 13.46 -11.48 -3.92
C VAL A 23 12.70 -10.79 -5.05
N ILE A 24 11.57 -11.34 -5.48
CA ILE A 24 10.78 -10.77 -6.57
C ILE A 24 10.32 -9.35 -6.20
N GLY A 25 9.68 -9.18 -5.05
CA GLY A 25 9.15 -7.87 -4.63
C GLY A 25 10.24 -6.80 -4.46
N MET A 26 11.38 -7.18 -3.86
CA MET A 26 12.52 -6.26 -3.72
C MET A 26 13.20 -5.95 -5.05
N SER A 27 13.29 -6.93 -5.98
CA SER A 27 13.86 -6.70 -7.32
C SER A 27 13.00 -5.74 -8.15
N VAL A 28 11.68 -5.87 -8.09
CA VAL A 28 10.77 -4.90 -8.73
C VAL A 28 10.96 -3.51 -8.13
N GLY A 29 11.09 -3.39 -6.81
CA GLY A 29 11.36 -2.12 -6.15
C GLY A 29 12.70 -1.48 -6.55
N LEU A 30 13.73 -2.30 -6.72
CA LEU A 30 15.03 -1.83 -7.21
C LEU A 30 14.91 -1.34 -8.67
N LEU A 31 14.21 -2.07 -9.52
CA LEU A 31 13.92 -1.65 -10.89
C LEU A 31 13.22 -0.27 -10.90
N LEU A 32 12.22 -0.08 -10.05
CA LEU A 32 11.53 1.21 -9.92
C LEU A 32 12.46 2.35 -9.46
N ALA A 33 13.46 2.07 -8.61
CA ALA A 33 14.45 3.06 -8.22
C ALA A 33 15.36 3.46 -9.39
N TYR A 34 15.72 2.51 -10.26
CA TYR A 34 16.51 2.77 -11.45
C TYR A 34 15.75 3.53 -12.55
N TYR A 35 14.40 3.43 -12.62
CA TYR A 35 13.63 4.24 -13.57
C TYR A 35 13.79 5.75 -13.37
N PHE A 36 14.00 6.22 -12.14
CA PHE A 36 14.24 7.63 -11.90
C PHE A 36 15.56 8.14 -12.48
N LEU A 37 16.54 7.23 -12.63
CA LEU A 37 17.84 7.56 -13.23
C LEU A 37 17.84 7.32 -14.75
N PHE A 38 17.09 6.34 -15.19
CA PHE A 38 17.04 5.87 -16.58
C PHE A 38 15.58 5.70 -17.02
N PRO A 39 14.86 6.82 -17.30
CA PRO A 39 13.41 6.77 -17.62
C PRO A 39 13.09 5.94 -18.87
N THR A 40 14.07 5.74 -19.74
CA THR A 40 13.95 4.94 -20.98
C THR A 40 14.27 3.46 -20.81
N LEU A 41 14.58 3.00 -19.59
CA LEU A 41 15.11 1.64 -19.35
C LEU A 41 14.19 0.52 -19.90
N THR A 42 12.87 0.73 -19.91
CA THR A 42 11.89 -0.23 -20.47
C THR A 42 10.96 0.45 -21.48
N GLU A 43 11.48 1.41 -22.22
CA GLU A 43 10.71 2.17 -23.20
C GLU A 43 10.00 1.27 -24.21
N GLY A 44 8.73 1.55 -24.46
CA GLY A 44 7.89 0.78 -25.38
C GLY A 44 7.28 -0.50 -24.81
N ILE A 45 7.65 -0.92 -23.57
CA ILE A 45 7.14 -2.14 -22.95
C ILE A 45 6.07 -1.77 -21.90
N SER A 46 4.80 -1.78 -22.28
CA SER A 46 3.70 -1.30 -21.42
C SER A 46 3.59 -2.04 -20.09
N TRP A 47 3.78 -3.35 -20.07
CA TRP A 47 3.66 -4.18 -18.86
C TRP A 47 4.84 -4.01 -17.89
N LEU A 48 5.94 -3.36 -18.30
CA LEU A 48 7.05 -2.94 -17.44
C LEU A 48 7.03 -1.44 -17.13
N SER A 49 5.97 -0.70 -17.46
CA SER A 49 5.89 0.72 -17.13
C SER A 49 5.90 0.95 -15.61
N PHE A 50 6.47 2.07 -15.18
CA PHE A 50 6.55 2.43 -13.75
C PHE A 50 5.19 2.37 -13.05
N GLY A 51 4.14 2.95 -13.68
CA GLY A 51 2.81 3.01 -13.08
C GLY A 51 2.16 1.65 -12.86
N ARG A 52 2.41 0.68 -13.76
CA ARG A 52 1.91 -0.69 -13.61
C ARG A 52 2.74 -1.54 -12.65
N LEU A 53 4.05 -1.28 -12.55
CA LEU A 53 4.94 -2.02 -11.64
C LEU A 53 4.91 -1.47 -10.21
N ARG A 54 4.55 -0.20 -9.98
CA ARG A 54 4.49 0.35 -8.62
C ARG A 54 3.52 -0.41 -7.71
N PRO A 55 2.24 -0.64 -8.08
CA PRO A 55 1.34 -1.47 -7.28
C PRO A 55 1.85 -2.91 -7.13
N LEU A 56 2.48 -3.48 -8.16
CA LEU A 56 3.11 -4.80 -8.05
C LEU A 56 4.19 -4.82 -6.96
N HIS A 57 5.08 -3.83 -6.93
CA HIS A 57 6.11 -3.74 -5.89
C HIS A 57 5.50 -3.64 -4.50
N THR A 58 4.58 -2.71 -4.27
CA THR A 58 3.99 -2.49 -2.96
C THR A 58 3.24 -3.71 -2.45
N ASN A 59 2.41 -4.33 -3.29
CA ASN A 59 1.69 -5.55 -2.93
C ASN A 59 2.62 -6.76 -2.73
N ALA A 60 3.66 -6.90 -3.56
CA ALA A 60 4.62 -8.00 -3.44
C ALA A 60 5.42 -7.93 -2.13
N VAL A 61 5.88 -6.75 -1.70
CA VAL A 61 6.63 -6.64 -0.46
C VAL A 61 5.71 -6.73 0.77
N ILE A 62 4.51 -6.16 0.73
CA ILE A 62 3.58 -6.18 1.86
C ILE A 62 2.91 -7.55 2.01
N PHE A 63 2.24 -8.02 0.96
CA PHE A 63 1.38 -9.20 1.07
C PHE A 63 2.09 -10.50 0.68
N ALA A 64 3.03 -10.46 -0.28
CA ALA A 64 3.72 -11.67 -0.66
C ALA A 64 4.95 -11.94 0.23
N PHE A 65 5.87 -11.02 0.40
CA PHE A 65 7.05 -11.21 1.27
C PHE A 65 6.65 -11.22 2.74
N VAL A 66 6.15 -10.10 3.25
CA VAL A 66 5.81 -9.94 4.67
C VAL A 66 4.61 -10.78 5.06
N GLY A 67 3.60 -10.93 4.20
CA GLY A 67 2.44 -11.76 4.47
C GLY A 67 2.80 -13.23 4.67
N ASN A 68 3.62 -13.82 3.81
CA ASN A 68 4.12 -15.18 4.01
C ASN A 68 4.97 -15.30 5.29
N ALA A 69 5.75 -14.27 5.66
CA ALA A 69 6.51 -14.24 6.91
C ALA A 69 5.58 -14.23 8.14
N ILE A 70 4.49 -13.47 8.10
CA ILE A 70 3.47 -13.46 9.16
C ILE A 70 2.89 -14.86 9.34
N PHE A 71 2.50 -15.52 8.26
CA PHE A 71 1.97 -16.88 8.35
C PHE A 71 3.03 -17.85 8.85
N ALA A 72 4.26 -17.83 8.35
CA ALA A 72 5.34 -18.68 8.85
C ALA A 72 5.53 -18.54 10.36
N GLY A 73 5.67 -17.32 10.84
CA GLY A 73 5.91 -17.02 12.24
C GLY A 73 4.71 -17.30 13.13
N SER A 74 3.49 -16.97 12.68
CA SER A 74 2.27 -17.20 13.45
C SER A 74 1.95 -18.71 13.55
N TYR A 75 2.01 -19.47 12.47
CA TYR A 75 1.84 -20.93 12.51
C TYR A 75 2.86 -21.61 13.42
N TYR A 76 4.12 -21.15 13.39
CA TYR A 76 5.16 -21.67 14.28
C TYR A 76 4.88 -21.34 15.74
N SER A 77 4.68 -20.08 16.07
CA SER A 77 4.53 -19.61 17.44
C SER A 77 3.22 -20.04 18.10
N MET A 78 2.10 -20.00 17.35
CA MET A 78 0.79 -20.42 17.86
C MET A 78 0.82 -21.88 18.34
N GLN A 79 1.31 -22.82 17.52
CA GLN A 79 1.36 -24.22 17.87
C GLN A 79 2.14 -24.42 19.18
N ARG A 80 3.25 -23.72 19.36
CA ARG A 80 4.14 -23.87 20.54
C ARG A 80 3.60 -23.15 21.78
N LEU A 81 3.01 -21.98 21.61
CA LEU A 81 2.37 -21.25 22.70
C LEU A 81 1.10 -21.94 23.21
N LEU A 82 0.33 -22.52 22.31
CA LEU A 82 -0.94 -23.18 22.63
C LEU A 82 -0.75 -24.67 22.97
N LYS A 83 0.45 -25.23 22.78
CA LYS A 83 0.71 -26.67 22.93
C LYS A 83 -0.27 -27.52 22.14
N ALA A 84 -0.47 -27.19 20.88
CA ALA A 84 -1.45 -27.83 20.02
C ALA A 84 -0.98 -27.82 18.54
N ARG A 85 -1.34 -28.88 17.78
CA ARG A 85 -1.31 -28.83 16.32
C ARG A 85 -2.36 -27.82 15.82
N MET A 86 -2.16 -27.22 14.68
CA MET A 86 -3.20 -26.41 14.04
C MET A 86 -4.50 -27.22 13.91
N TYR A 87 -5.63 -26.55 14.05
CA TYR A 87 -6.95 -27.18 14.09
C TYR A 87 -7.23 -28.08 12.89
N SER A 88 -6.87 -27.60 11.69
CA SER A 88 -7.14 -28.30 10.42
C SER A 88 -5.98 -28.14 9.45
N ASP A 89 -5.41 -29.27 9.02
CA ASP A 89 -4.39 -29.30 7.96
C ASP A 89 -4.98 -28.87 6.60
N PHE A 90 -6.30 -29.09 6.38
CA PHE A 90 -6.99 -28.60 5.18
C PHE A 90 -7.03 -27.07 5.14
N LEU A 91 -7.45 -26.42 6.24
CA LEU A 91 -7.47 -24.97 6.33
C LEU A 91 -6.05 -24.36 6.23
N SER A 92 -5.04 -25.03 6.78
CA SER A 92 -3.64 -24.64 6.60
C SER A 92 -3.20 -24.65 5.14
N LYS A 93 -3.56 -25.73 4.40
CA LYS A 93 -3.25 -25.84 2.97
C LYS A 93 -4.06 -24.84 2.13
N LEU A 94 -5.33 -24.63 2.45
CA LEU A 94 -6.19 -23.64 1.78
C LEU A 94 -5.62 -22.22 1.97
N ASN A 95 -5.21 -21.88 3.18
CA ASN A 95 -4.53 -20.60 3.45
C ASN A 95 -3.24 -20.47 2.64
N PHE A 96 -2.38 -21.49 2.62
CA PHE A 96 -1.12 -21.43 1.87
C PHE A 96 -1.35 -21.29 0.37
N TRP A 97 -2.04 -22.25 -0.25
CA TRP A 97 -2.21 -22.28 -1.70
C TRP A 97 -3.11 -21.17 -2.22
N GLY A 98 -4.19 -20.86 -1.49
CA GLY A 98 -5.05 -19.73 -1.83
C GLY A 98 -4.28 -18.40 -1.82
N TRP A 99 -3.43 -18.19 -0.79
CA TRP A 99 -2.58 -17.00 -0.73
C TRP A 99 -1.58 -16.94 -1.89
N GLN A 100 -0.91 -18.05 -2.24
CA GLN A 100 0.01 -18.09 -3.39
C GLN A 100 -0.71 -17.83 -4.72
N LEU A 101 -1.93 -18.35 -4.91
CA LEU A 101 -2.72 -18.12 -6.13
C LEU A 101 -3.13 -16.65 -6.27
N ILE A 102 -3.53 -16.01 -5.17
CA ILE A 102 -3.83 -14.57 -5.15
C ILE A 102 -2.58 -13.75 -5.53
N ILE A 103 -1.43 -14.05 -4.94
CA ILE A 103 -0.17 -13.37 -5.26
C ILE A 103 0.19 -13.54 -6.74
N LEU A 104 0.05 -14.75 -7.28
CA LEU A 104 0.30 -15.02 -8.69
C LEU A 104 -0.68 -14.22 -9.58
N GLY A 105 -1.95 -14.16 -9.19
CA GLY A 105 -2.95 -13.34 -9.87
C GLY A 105 -2.56 -11.86 -9.89
N ALA A 106 -2.11 -11.30 -8.77
CA ALA A 106 -1.60 -9.94 -8.68
C ALA A 106 -0.38 -9.72 -9.58
N ALA A 107 0.56 -10.69 -9.60
CA ALA A 107 1.76 -10.62 -10.44
C ALA A 107 1.45 -10.62 -11.95
N ILE A 108 0.30 -11.11 -12.35
CA ILE A 108 -0.19 -11.10 -13.73
C ILE A 108 -1.01 -9.83 -14.02
N THR A 109 -1.99 -9.52 -13.17
CA THR A 109 -2.97 -8.47 -13.44
C THR A 109 -2.39 -7.06 -13.38
N PHE A 110 -1.49 -6.77 -12.45
CA PHE A 110 -0.88 -5.43 -12.37
C PHE A 110 -0.05 -5.06 -13.61
N PRO A 111 0.85 -5.90 -14.14
CA PRO A 111 1.51 -5.61 -15.41
C PRO A 111 0.54 -5.45 -16.59
N MET A 112 -0.60 -6.13 -16.56
CA MET A 112 -1.66 -5.94 -17.56
C MET A 112 -2.43 -4.61 -17.39
N GLY A 113 -2.20 -3.88 -16.29
CA GLY A 113 -2.91 -2.65 -15.96
C GLY A 113 -4.32 -2.88 -15.39
N ILE A 114 -4.61 -4.08 -14.89
CA ILE A 114 -5.87 -4.40 -14.20
C ILE A 114 -5.70 -4.04 -12.73
N SER A 115 -6.25 -2.89 -12.34
CA SER A 115 -6.06 -2.28 -11.03
C SER A 115 -7.19 -1.31 -10.71
N THR A 116 -7.56 -1.21 -9.43
CA THR A 116 -8.51 -0.21 -8.94
C THR A 116 -7.83 1.14 -8.62
N SER A 117 -6.51 1.21 -8.53
CA SER A 117 -5.71 2.35 -8.04
C SER A 117 -5.90 2.73 -6.57
N LYS A 118 -6.59 1.94 -5.76
CA LYS A 118 -6.65 2.13 -4.30
C LYS A 118 -5.35 1.64 -3.66
N GLU A 119 -4.56 2.51 -3.07
CA GLU A 119 -3.26 2.14 -2.50
C GLU A 119 -3.39 1.03 -1.46
N TYR A 120 -2.60 -0.04 -1.62
CA TYR A 120 -2.61 -1.29 -0.84
C TYR A 120 -3.88 -2.17 -1.01
N ALA A 121 -4.78 -1.79 -1.93
CA ALA A 121 -6.01 -2.49 -2.27
C ALA A 121 -6.30 -2.37 -3.77
N GLU A 122 -5.24 -2.50 -4.57
CA GLU A 122 -5.30 -2.27 -6.01
C GLU A 122 -5.92 -3.43 -6.78
N LEU A 123 -6.13 -4.59 -6.18
CA LEU A 123 -6.75 -5.75 -6.82
C LEU A 123 -8.25 -5.50 -7.10
N GLU A 124 -8.75 -6.12 -8.16
CA GLU A 124 -10.16 -6.05 -8.54
C GLU A 124 -10.99 -7.10 -7.79
N TRP A 125 -12.29 -6.91 -7.70
CA TRP A 125 -13.27 -7.63 -6.91
C TRP A 125 -13.15 -9.18 -6.83
N PRO A 126 -12.73 -9.94 -7.88
CA PRO A 126 -12.61 -11.39 -7.74
C PRO A 126 -11.50 -11.79 -6.77
N PHE A 127 -10.41 -11.02 -6.75
CA PHE A 127 -9.32 -11.26 -5.81
C PHE A 127 -9.69 -10.82 -4.39
N ASP A 128 -10.49 -9.76 -4.23
CA ASP A 128 -10.94 -9.32 -2.92
C ASP A 128 -11.80 -10.38 -2.24
N ILE A 129 -12.69 -11.03 -2.99
CA ILE A 129 -13.46 -12.17 -2.51
C ILE A 129 -12.53 -13.33 -2.13
N ALA A 130 -11.54 -13.65 -2.97
CA ALA A 130 -10.58 -14.72 -2.70
C ALA A 130 -9.75 -14.42 -1.43
N ILE A 131 -9.29 -13.17 -1.24
CA ILE A 131 -8.59 -12.71 -0.05
C ILE A 131 -9.47 -12.91 1.20
N ALA A 132 -10.73 -12.48 1.14
CA ALA A 132 -11.67 -12.64 2.26
C ALA A 132 -11.83 -14.12 2.65
N ILE A 133 -12.02 -15.02 1.68
CA ILE A 133 -12.15 -16.48 1.92
C ILE A 133 -10.89 -17.04 2.57
N VAL A 134 -9.71 -16.74 2.02
CA VAL A 134 -8.43 -17.26 2.53
C VAL A 134 -8.11 -16.71 3.92
N TRP A 135 -8.43 -15.42 4.17
CA TRP A 135 -8.25 -14.78 5.47
C TRP A 135 -9.16 -15.39 6.53
N VAL A 136 -10.44 -15.61 6.22
CA VAL A 136 -11.39 -16.29 7.10
C VAL A 136 -10.95 -17.74 7.38
N ALA A 137 -10.42 -18.44 6.39
CA ALA A 137 -9.88 -19.80 6.58
C ALA A 137 -8.71 -19.82 7.59
N TRP A 138 -7.80 -18.84 7.50
CA TRP A 138 -6.72 -18.69 8.49
C TRP A 138 -7.27 -18.38 9.89
N GLY A 139 -8.22 -17.45 10.00
CA GLY A 139 -8.87 -17.12 11.26
C GLY A 139 -9.61 -18.30 11.89
N ALA A 140 -10.37 -19.04 11.09
CA ALA A 140 -11.07 -20.25 11.56
C ALA A 140 -10.08 -21.30 12.08
N ASN A 141 -8.96 -21.48 11.38
CA ASN A 141 -7.90 -22.39 11.83
C ASN A 141 -7.26 -21.95 13.14
N MET A 142 -7.01 -20.64 13.29
CA MET A 142 -6.50 -20.04 14.54
C MET A 142 -7.48 -20.22 15.71
N ILE A 143 -8.75 -19.88 15.53
CA ILE A 143 -9.78 -20.01 16.57
C ILE A 143 -9.97 -21.49 16.96
N GLY A 144 -10.02 -22.40 15.98
CA GLY A 144 -10.08 -23.83 16.24
C GLY A 144 -8.88 -24.34 17.04
N THR A 145 -7.68 -23.83 16.77
CA THR A 145 -6.46 -24.16 17.53
C THR A 145 -6.54 -23.62 18.96
N LEU A 146 -7.08 -22.42 19.15
CA LEU A 146 -7.33 -21.85 20.49
C LEU A 146 -8.31 -22.70 21.31
N ILE A 147 -9.33 -23.27 20.68
CA ILE A 147 -10.27 -24.17 21.35
C ILE A 147 -9.56 -25.46 21.78
N LYS A 148 -8.67 -26.01 20.95
CA LYS A 148 -7.92 -27.25 21.22
C LYS A 148 -6.64 -27.04 22.02
N ARG A 149 -6.37 -25.83 22.53
CA ARG A 149 -5.14 -25.53 23.27
C ARG A 149 -5.00 -26.39 24.54
N ARG A 150 -3.75 -26.64 24.92
CA ARG A 150 -3.38 -27.26 26.21
C ARG A 150 -2.80 -26.26 27.21
N GLN A 151 -2.70 -24.99 26.81
CA GLN A 151 -2.24 -23.91 27.69
C GLN A 151 -3.44 -23.06 28.15
N ARG A 152 -3.56 -22.85 29.48
CA ARG A 152 -4.73 -22.17 30.07
C ARG A 152 -4.84 -20.71 29.66
N HIS A 153 -3.77 -19.94 29.85
CA HIS A 153 -3.71 -18.53 29.53
C HIS A 153 -3.02 -18.33 28.18
N ILE A 154 -3.59 -17.50 27.32
CA ILE A 154 -2.99 -17.16 26.05
C ILE A 154 -1.98 -16.01 26.24
N TYR A 155 -0.83 -16.13 25.60
CA TYR A 155 0.28 -15.20 25.67
C TYR A 155 0.07 -13.99 24.76
N VAL A 156 0.72 -12.86 25.07
CA VAL A 156 0.58 -11.58 24.34
C VAL A 156 0.71 -11.70 22.80
N ALA A 157 1.57 -12.56 22.29
CA ALA A 157 1.67 -12.80 20.86
C ALA A 157 0.33 -13.22 20.23
N ILE A 158 -0.44 -14.07 20.92
CA ILE A 158 -1.76 -14.54 20.46
C ILE A 158 -2.79 -13.39 20.47
N TRP A 159 -2.72 -12.47 21.44
CA TRP A 159 -3.62 -11.32 21.47
C TRP A 159 -3.46 -10.46 20.20
N PHE A 160 -2.21 -10.20 19.80
CA PHE A 160 -1.90 -9.47 18.59
C PHE A 160 -2.36 -10.19 17.33
N TYR A 161 -2.24 -11.53 17.24
CA TYR A 161 -2.75 -12.29 16.09
C TYR A 161 -4.28 -12.25 16.01
N LEU A 162 -4.98 -12.32 17.15
CA LEU A 162 -6.44 -12.16 17.17
C LEU A 162 -6.88 -10.77 16.71
N ALA A 163 -6.23 -9.72 17.22
CA ALA A 163 -6.51 -8.34 16.78
C ALA A 163 -6.22 -8.15 15.29
N THR A 164 -5.11 -8.72 14.79
CA THR A 164 -4.77 -8.72 13.37
C THR A 164 -5.90 -9.35 12.54
N PHE A 165 -6.36 -10.52 12.96
CA PHE A 165 -7.41 -11.24 12.23
C PHE A 165 -8.69 -10.42 12.09
N VAL A 166 -9.21 -9.90 13.21
CA VAL A 166 -10.49 -9.18 13.20
C VAL A 166 -10.38 -7.82 12.52
N ALA A 167 -9.28 -7.10 12.76
CA ALA A 167 -9.09 -5.78 12.15
C ALA A 167 -8.93 -5.85 10.64
N VAL A 168 -8.06 -6.73 10.14
CA VAL A 168 -7.83 -6.88 8.69
C VAL A 168 -9.09 -7.36 7.96
N ALA A 169 -9.88 -8.27 8.59
CA ALA A 169 -11.15 -8.68 8.01
C ALA A 169 -12.13 -7.50 7.85
N LEU A 170 -12.30 -6.66 8.89
CA LEU A 170 -13.14 -5.47 8.82
C LEU A 170 -12.62 -4.48 7.78
N LEU A 171 -11.33 -4.17 7.81
CA LEU A 171 -10.70 -3.22 6.91
C LEU A 171 -10.86 -3.64 5.45
N HIS A 172 -10.54 -4.89 5.13
CA HIS A 172 -10.61 -5.42 3.77
C HIS A 172 -12.05 -5.42 3.24
N ILE A 173 -13.01 -5.94 4.01
CA ILE A 173 -14.41 -6.02 3.58
C ILE A 173 -14.98 -4.63 3.31
N PHE A 174 -14.83 -3.68 4.24
CA PHE A 174 -15.44 -2.36 4.07
C PHE A 174 -14.74 -1.50 3.00
N ASN A 175 -13.43 -1.59 2.86
CA ASN A 175 -12.71 -0.81 1.84
C ASN A 175 -12.97 -1.30 0.42
N ASN A 176 -13.13 -2.62 0.24
CA ASN A 176 -13.22 -3.26 -1.07
C ASN A 176 -14.68 -3.58 -1.44
N LEU A 177 -15.63 -2.77 -0.95
CA LEU A 177 -16.99 -2.82 -1.44
C LEU A 177 -17.05 -2.18 -2.82
N GLU A 178 -17.15 -3.03 -3.83
CA GLU A 178 -17.11 -2.66 -5.24
C GLU A 178 -18.29 -3.25 -6.01
N PHE A 179 -18.74 -2.56 -7.03
CA PHE A 179 -19.79 -3.04 -7.92
C PHE A 179 -19.19 -3.38 -9.29
N PRO A 180 -19.15 -4.67 -9.67
CA PRO A 180 -18.61 -5.08 -10.96
C PRO A 180 -19.48 -4.57 -12.12
N ILE A 181 -18.86 -4.23 -13.24
CA ILE A 181 -19.60 -3.84 -14.45
C ILE A 181 -20.34 -5.02 -15.08
N ALA A 182 -19.80 -6.22 -14.91
CA ALA A 182 -20.42 -7.50 -15.27
C ALA A 182 -19.68 -8.64 -14.55
N LEU A 183 -20.35 -9.76 -14.26
CA LEU A 183 -19.74 -10.94 -13.65
C LEU A 183 -18.63 -11.58 -14.53
N THR A 184 -18.62 -11.28 -15.81
CA THR A 184 -17.61 -11.72 -16.79
C THR A 184 -16.46 -10.72 -16.96
N SER A 185 -16.41 -9.66 -16.15
CA SER A 185 -15.38 -8.63 -16.18
C SER A 185 -14.70 -8.50 -14.83
N MET A 186 -13.40 -8.30 -14.84
CA MET A 186 -12.69 -7.95 -13.61
C MET A 186 -12.97 -6.50 -13.19
N LYS A 187 -13.31 -5.61 -14.12
CA LYS A 187 -13.53 -4.19 -13.84
C LYS A 187 -14.71 -3.96 -12.92
N SER A 188 -14.46 -3.18 -11.86
CA SER A 188 -15.45 -2.72 -10.88
C SER A 188 -15.30 -1.24 -10.57
N TYR A 189 -16.28 -0.67 -9.88
CA TYR A 189 -16.24 0.67 -9.33
C TYR A 189 -16.56 0.66 -7.84
N SER A 190 -15.85 1.49 -7.06
CA SER A 190 -16.10 1.63 -5.62
C SER A 190 -17.54 2.05 -5.33
N VAL A 191 -18.16 1.48 -4.28
CA VAL A 191 -19.47 1.94 -3.80
C VAL A 191 -19.40 3.32 -3.17
N TYR A 192 -18.22 3.75 -2.76
CA TYR A 192 -17.96 5.10 -2.24
C TYR A 192 -17.50 6.04 -3.36
N ALA A 193 -17.69 7.35 -3.18
CA ALA A 193 -17.25 8.35 -4.15
C ALA A 193 -16.45 9.46 -3.49
N GLY A 194 -15.45 9.96 -4.19
CA GLY A 194 -14.69 11.15 -3.84
C GLY A 194 -14.18 11.16 -2.41
N VAL A 195 -14.64 12.11 -1.60
CA VAL A 195 -14.23 12.28 -0.18
C VAL A 195 -14.57 11.05 0.67
N GLN A 196 -15.72 10.42 0.44
CA GLN A 196 -16.10 9.19 1.16
C GLN A 196 -15.14 8.06 0.84
N ASP A 197 -14.83 7.86 -0.43
CA ASP A 197 -13.89 6.83 -0.88
C ASP A 197 -12.48 7.09 -0.35
N ALA A 198 -12.03 8.35 -0.35
CA ALA A 198 -10.74 8.75 0.21
C ALA A 198 -10.64 8.44 1.72
N LEU A 199 -11.69 8.73 2.49
CA LEU A 199 -11.72 8.44 3.92
C LEU A 199 -11.69 6.93 4.20
N VAL A 200 -12.53 6.15 3.52
CA VAL A 200 -12.60 4.69 3.69
C VAL A 200 -11.29 4.05 3.26
N GLN A 201 -10.73 4.49 2.14
CA GLN A 201 -9.47 3.98 1.64
C GLN A 201 -8.31 4.29 2.60
N TRP A 202 -8.21 5.50 3.18
CA TRP A 202 -7.12 5.80 4.10
C TRP A 202 -7.37 5.33 5.53
N TRP A 203 -8.63 5.13 5.93
CA TRP A 203 -8.93 4.30 7.10
C TRP A 203 -8.38 2.88 6.91
N TYR A 204 -8.57 2.28 5.72
CA TYR A 204 -7.96 1.00 5.36
C TYR A 204 -6.43 1.13 5.22
N GLY A 205 -5.91 2.07 4.42
CA GLY A 205 -4.50 2.17 4.08
C GLY A 205 -3.59 2.37 5.29
N HIS A 206 -3.95 3.29 6.21
CA HIS A 206 -3.24 3.44 7.47
C HIS A 206 -3.32 2.17 8.32
N ASN A 207 -4.50 1.58 8.45
CA ASN A 207 -4.70 0.40 9.27
C ASN A 207 -4.17 -0.90 8.63
N ALA A 208 -3.96 -0.95 7.31
CA ALA A 208 -3.21 -2.03 6.67
C ALA A 208 -1.75 -2.04 7.17
N VAL A 209 -1.09 -0.87 7.26
CA VAL A 209 0.25 -0.81 7.87
C VAL A 209 0.21 -1.06 9.39
N ALA A 210 -0.86 -0.68 10.08
CA ALA A 210 -1.02 -0.90 11.52
C ALA A 210 -1.35 -2.37 11.86
N PHE A 211 -2.31 -2.98 11.18
CA PHE A 211 -2.81 -4.33 11.53
C PHE A 211 -2.33 -5.46 10.61
N PHE A 212 -1.64 -5.17 9.53
CA PHE A 212 -0.95 -6.19 8.74
C PHE A 212 0.58 -6.08 8.88
N LEU A 213 1.16 -4.88 8.87
CA LEU A 213 2.61 -4.70 8.98
C LEU A 213 3.09 -4.50 10.43
N THR A 214 2.22 -4.17 11.39
CA THR A 214 2.67 -3.88 12.76
C THR A 214 2.15 -4.89 13.77
N THR A 215 0.83 -5.08 13.95
CA THR A 215 0.34 -5.93 15.05
C THR A 215 0.79 -7.39 14.96
N PRO A 216 0.81 -8.09 13.81
CA PRO A 216 1.33 -9.45 13.77
C PRO A 216 2.84 -9.49 14.01
N PHE A 217 3.59 -8.49 13.54
CA PHE A 217 5.03 -8.38 13.83
C PHE A 217 5.33 -8.11 15.29
N LEU A 218 4.48 -7.39 16.01
CA LEU A 218 4.56 -7.27 17.46
C LEU A 218 4.32 -8.64 18.13
N GLY A 219 3.37 -9.41 17.64
CA GLY A 219 3.19 -10.80 18.08
C GLY A 219 4.46 -11.63 17.87
N LEU A 220 5.10 -11.53 16.69
CA LEU A 220 6.37 -12.17 16.39
C LEU A 220 7.50 -11.65 17.30
N MET A 221 7.60 -10.35 17.51
CA MET A 221 8.56 -9.72 18.42
C MET A 221 8.43 -10.29 19.84
N TYR A 222 7.22 -10.32 20.39
CA TYR A 222 6.96 -10.87 21.73
C TYR A 222 7.25 -12.37 21.83
N TYR A 223 7.29 -13.10 20.72
CA TYR A 223 7.70 -14.50 20.71
C TYR A 223 9.21 -14.66 20.50
N PHE A 224 9.76 -14.08 19.43
CA PHE A 224 11.13 -14.39 19.00
C PHE A 224 12.20 -13.67 19.83
N VAL A 225 11.97 -12.44 20.30
CA VAL A 225 12.97 -11.70 21.10
C VAL A 225 13.22 -12.39 22.43
N PRO A 226 12.21 -12.73 23.26
CA PRO A 226 12.42 -13.49 24.49
C PRO A 226 13.09 -14.84 24.27
N LYS A 227 12.71 -15.54 23.19
CA LYS A 227 13.27 -16.86 22.84
C LYS A 227 14.73 -16.78 22.39
N ALA A 228 15.08 -15.82 21.54
CA ALA A 228 16.45 -15.64 21.05
C ALA A 228 17.38 -15.14 22.17
N ALA A 229 16.91 -14.23 23.01
CA ALA A 229 17.67 -13.72 24.16
C ALA A 229 17.75 -14.71 25.33
N ASN A 230 16.89 -15.73 25.37
CA ASN A 230 16.65 -16.60 26.51
C ASN A 230 16.32 -15.78 27.79
N ARG A 231 15.37 -14.86 27.66
CA ARG A 231 14.91 -13.96 28.74
C ARG A 231 13.38 -13.88 28.71
N PRO A 232 12.71 -13.68 29.86
CA PRO A 232 11.29 -13.36 29.86
C PRO A 232 11.08 -11.95 29.30
N VAL A 233 9.85 -11.67 28.83
CA VAL A 233 9.47 -10.31 28.46
C VAL A 233 9.67 -9.36 29.63
N TYR A 234 10.24 -8.17 29.41
CA TYR A 234 10.62 -7.24 30.44
C TYR A 234 9.47 -6.85 31.38
N SER A 235 8.33 -6.44 30.78
CA SER A 235 7.17 -6.02 31.55
C SER A 235 5.87 -6.56 30.96
N TYR A 236 5.24 -7.47 31.68
CA TYR A 236 3.93 -8.01 31.30
C TYR A 236 2.81 -6.96 31.37
N ARG A 237 2.86 -6.06 32.39
CA ARG A 237 1.92 -4.92 32.49
C ARG A 237 2.04 -3.98 31.29
N LEU A 238 3.26 -3.68 30.88
CA LEU A 238 3.48 -2.85 29.69
C LEU A 238 2.97 -3.51 28.42
N SER A 239 3.03 -4.85 28.31
CA SER A 239 2.44 -5.60 27.20
C SER A 239 0.91 -5.43 27.14
N ILE A 240 0.22 -5.44 28.30
CA ILE A 240 -1.23 -5.23 28.38
C ILE A 240 -1.60 -3.82 27.92
N ILE A 241 -0.90 -2.80 28.46
CA ILE A 241 -1.12 -1.40 28.07
C ILE A 241 -0.85 -1.21 26.60
N HIS A 242 0.29 -1.71 26.11
CA HIS A 242 0.66 -1.64 24.70
C HIS A 242 -0.43 -2.24 23.80
N PHE A 243 -0.90 -3.46 24.11
CA PHE A 243 -1.91 -4.13 23.29
C PHE A 243 -3.20 -3.33 23.19
N TRP A 244 -3.87 -3.05 24.31
CA TRP A 244 -5.20 -2.46 24.32
C TRP A 244 -5.20 -1.02 23.81
N SER A 245 -4.24 -0.19 24.24
CA SER A 245 -4.16 1.19 23.75
C SER A 245 -3.82 1.24 22.27
N LEU A 246 -2.90 0.39 21.79
CA LEU A 246 -2.48 0.38 20.41
C LEU A 246 -3.64 0.02 19.47
N ILE A 247 -4.32 -1.11 19.71
CA ILE A 247 -5.39 -1.57 18.81
C ILE A 247 -6.59 -0.63 18.79
N PHE A 248 -6.85 0.08 19.88
CA PHE A 248 -7.92 1.08 19.93
C PHE A 248 -7.52 2.37 19.18
N ILE A 249 -6.34 2.91 19.47
CA ILE A 249 -5.90 4.22 18.94
C ILE A 249 -5.59 4.15 17.45
N TYR A 250 -5.01 3.06 16.93
CA TYR A 250 -4.66 2.92 15.53
C TYR A 250 -5.84 3.18 14.59
N MET A 251 -7.03 2.67 14.93
CA MET A 251 -8.19 2.75 14.04
C MET A 251 -8.67 4.18 13.75
N TRP A 252 -8.27 5.14 14.59
CA TRP A 252 -8.64 6.56 14.45
C TRP A 252 -7.66 7.38 13.63
N ALA A 253 -6.45 6.90 13.42
CA ALA A 253 -5.36 7.71 12.90
C ALA A 253 -5.40 7.89 11.35
N GLY A 254 -6.15 7.07 10.63
CA GLY A 254 -6.20 7.06 9.15
C GLY A 254 -6.31 8.43 8.47
N PRO A 255 -7.19 9.34 8.92
CA PRO A 255 -7.36 10.65 8.29
C PRO A 255 -6.12 11.55 8.30
N HIS A 256 -5.05 11.22 9.02
CA HIS A 256 -3.81 11.97 8.94
C HIS A 256 -3.15 11.92 7.54
N HIS A 257 -3.47 10.91 6.72
CA HIS A 257 -3.07 10.85 5.32
C HIS A 257 -3.82 11.84 4.42
N LEU A 258 -4.87 12.48 4.94
CA LEU A 258 -5.75 13.38 4.19
C LEU A 258 -5.73 14.81 4.74
N LEU A 259 -4.67 15.20 5.45
CA LEU A 259 -4.52 16.55 5.97
C LEU A 259 -4.39 17.56 4.82
N TYR A 260 -5.09 18.68 4.97
CA TYR A 260 -5.20 19.76 3.98
C TYR A 260 -5.82 19.32 2.63
N THR A 261 -6.53 18.20 2.63
CA THR A 261 -7.33 17.77 1.48
C THR A 261 -8.77 18.25 1.61
N ALA A 262 -9.63 17.81 0.70
CA ALA A 262 -11.06 18.11 0.75
C ALA A 262 -11.84 17.29 1.81
N LEU A 263 -11.18 16.50 2.65
CA LEU A 263 -11.80 15.80 3.78
C LEU A 263 -12.29 16.83 4.82
N PRO A 264 -13.46 16.64 5.46
CA PRO A 264 -13.93 17.52 6.52
C PRO A 264 -12.91 17.70 7.65
N GLU A 265 -12.77 18.93 8.14
CA GLU A 265 -11.75 19.32 9.10
C GLU A 265 -11.81 18.54 10.42
N TRP A 266 -13.03 18.23 10.90
CA TRP A 266 -13.20 17.45 12.12
C TRP A 266 -12.57 16.05 12.02
N ALA A 267 -12.69 15.40 10.86
CA ALA A 267 -12.09 14.08 10.63
C ALA A 267 -10.57 14.16 10.54
N GLN A 268 -10.04 15.21 9.88
CA GLN A 268 -8.60 15.48 9.85
C GLN A 268 -8.04 15.67 11.27
N ASN A 269 -8.72 16.46 12.12
CA ASN A 269 -8.28 16.73 13.48
C ASN A 269 -8.30 15.48 14.36
N LEU A 270 -9.31 14.61 14.22
CA LEU A 270 -9.29 13.30 14.90
C LEU A 270 -8.07 12.47 14.47
N GLY A 271 -7.76 12.43 13.18
CA GLY A 271 -6.57 11.77 12.67
C GLY A 271 -5.28 12.28 13.33
N VAL A 272 -5.13 13.59 13.50
CA VAL A 272 -3.98 14.21 14.17
C VAL A 272 -3.89 13.81 15.64
N VAL A 273 -4.97 14.00 16.40
CA VAL A 273 -4.99 13.74 17.85
C VAL A 273 -4.62 12.29 18.14
N PHE A 274 -5.30 11.35 17.49
CA PHE A 274 -5.04 9.93 17.70
C PHE A 274 -3.66 9.49 17.20
N SER A 275 -3.14 10.11 16.15
CA SER A 275 -1.76 9.85 15.68
C SER A 275 -0.73 10.26 16.71
N VAL A 276 -0.88 11.42 17.34
CA VAL A 276 0.03 11.86 18.41
C VAL A 276 -0.08 10.93 19.63
N MET A 277 -1.28 10.48 19.98
CA MET A 277 -1.49 9.51 21.05
C MET A 277 -0.79 8.18 20.82
N LEU A 278 -0.57 7.77 19.58
CA LEU A 278 0.10 6.52 19.20
C LEU A 278 1.57 6.44 19.67
N VAL A 279 2.23 7.56 19.89
CA VAL A 279 3.62 7.57 20.38
C VAL A 279 3.75 6.77 21.68
N ALA A 280 2.83 6.96 22.61
CA ALA A 280 2.90 6.35 23.93
C ALA A 280 2.85 4.80 23.89
N PRO A 281 1.82 4.15 23.28
CA PRO A 281 1.80 2.69 23.21
C PRO A 281 2.92 2.13 22.32
N SER A 282 3.23 2.76 21.20
CA SER A 282 4.24 2.25 20.26
C SER A 282 5.63 2.25 20.89
N TRP A 283 6.01 3.34 21.55
CA TRP A 283 7.29 3.40 22.28
C TRP A 283 7.28 2.53 23.51
N GLY A 284 6.14 2.36 24.17
CA GLY A 284 5.98 1.36 25.23
C GLY A 284 6.33 -0.04 24.74
N GLY A 285 5.87 -0.41 23.54
CA GLY A 285 6.22 -1.67 22.88
C GLY A 285 7.69 -1.78 22.51
N MET A 286 8.28 -0.73 21.93
CA MET A 286 9.72 -0.67 21.63
C MET A 286 10.57 -0.83 22.89
N ILE A 287 10.28 -0.06 23.92
CA ILE A 287 11.01 -0.12 25.21
C ILE A 287 10.89 -1.52 25.81
N ASN A 288 9.70 -2.11 25.83
CA ASN A 288 9.49 -3.47 26.32
C ASN A 288 10.31 -4.51 25.56
N GLY A 289 10.36 -4.40 24.23
CA GLY A 289 11.16 -5.27 23.37
C GLY A 289 12.65 -5.13 23.63
N LEU A 290 13.19 -3.91 23.66
CA LEU A 290 14.62 -3.65 23.88
C LEU A 290 15.04 -4.03 25.31
N LEU A 291 14.26 -3.70 26.33
CA LEU A 291 14.56 -4.04 27.72
C LEU A 291 14.43 -5.53 28.04
N THR A 292 13.74 -6.31 27.19
CA THR A 292 13.77 -7.78 27.22
C THR A 292 15.21 -8.32 27.08
N LEU A 293 16.11 -7.55 26.46
CA LEU A 293 17.53 -7.88 26.32
C LEU A 293 18.38 -7.52 27.54
N ARG A 294 17.77 -6.98 28.61
CA ARG A 294 18.50 -6.65 29.85
C ARG A 294 19.21 -7.89 30.40
N GLY A 295 20.51 -7.80 30.57
CA GLY A 295 21.38 -8.91 30.97
C GLY A 295 21.70 -9.91 29.86
N ALA A 296 21.47 -9.56 28.59
CA ALA A 296 21.82 -10.35 27.42
C ALA A 296 22.37 -9.48 26.26
N TRP A 297 22.74 -8.22 26.53
CA TRP A 297 23.28 -7.30 25.51
C TRP A 297 24.63 -7.75 24.94
N ASP A 298 25.42 -8.49 25.70
CA ASP A 298 26.66 -9.14 25.26
C ASP A 298 26.39 -10.09 24.07
N LYS A 299 25.30 -10.81 24.11
CA LYS A 299 24.90 -11.74 23.00
C LYS A 299 24.62 -11.04 21.69
N VAL A 300 24.17 -9.78 21.71
CA VAL A 300 23.92 -9.01 20.48
C VAL A 300 25.20 -8.86 19.64
N ARG A 301 26.37 -8.85 20.27
CA ARG A 301 27.66 -8.77 19.56
C ARG A 301 27.98 -10.03 18.76
N THR A 302 27.57 -11.19 19.25
CA THR A 302 27.94 -12.51 18.70
C THR A 302 26.82 -13.14 17.88
N GLU A 303 25.57 -12.93 18.28
CA GLU A 303 24.38 -13.60 17.71
C GLU A 303 23.73 -12.76 16.60
N PRO A 304 23.84 -13.16 15.33
CA PRO A 304 23.24 -12.40 14.21
C PRO A 304 21.74 -12.19 14.38
N VAL A 305 21.01 -13.20 14.85
CA VAL A 305 19.55 -13.12 15.07
C VAL A 305 19.19 -11.91 15.94
N LEU A 306 19.91 -11.73 17.06
CA LEU A 306 19.64 -10.62 17.98
C LEU A 306 19.98 -9.26 17.36
N LYS A 307 21.02 -9.18 16.51
CA LYS A 307 21.32 -7.94 15.76
C LYS A 307 20.16 -7.51 14.89
N PHE A 308 19.61 -8.45 14.09
CA PHE A 308 18.45 -8.18 13.27
C PHE A 308 17.23 -7.75 14.09
N LEU A 309 16.95 -8.43 15.20
CA LEU A 309 15.81 -8.12 16.07
C LEU A 309 15.94 -6.76 16.75
N VAL A 310 17.15 -6.39 17.21
CA VAL A 310 17.41 -5.07 17.83
C VAL A 310 17.19 -3.94 16.83
N VAL A 311 17.76 -4.05 15.64
CA VAL A 311 17.56 -3.02 14.59
C VAL A 311 16.10 -2.96 14.15
N ALA A 312 15.42 -4.11 14.05
CA ALA A 312 13.99 -4.15 13.75
C ALA A 312 13.16 -3.39 14.81
N ILE A 313 13.37 -3.65 16.10
CA ILE A 313 12.64 -2.96 17.16
C ILE A 313 12.96 -1.47 17.18
N THR A 314 14.22 -1.09 16.94
CA THR A 314 14.61 0.32 16.81
C THR A 314 13.93 0.98 15.61
N GLY A 315 13.89 0.30 14.46
CA GLY A 315 13.16 0.74 13.27
C GLY A 315 11.66 0.91 13.52
N TYR A 316 11.05 0.01 14.30
CA TYR A 316 9.67 0.18 14.78
C TYR A 316 9.50 1.47 15.58
N GLY A 317 10.37 1.70 16.55
CA GLY A 317 10.34 2.92 17.36
C GLY A 317 10.54 4.20 16.53
N MET A 318 11.46 4.18 15.56
CA MET A 318 11.68 5.30 14.64
C MET A 318 10.45 5.57 13.77
N ALA A 319 9.92 4.57 13.10
CA ALA A 319 8.76 4.71 12.22
C ALA A 319 7.51 5.19 12.99
N THR A 320 7.30 4.67 14.22
CA THR A 320 6.14 5.04 15.05
C THR A 320 6.31 6.34 15.85
N PHE A 321 7.48 6.95 15.84
CA PHE A 321 7.70 8.33 16.24
C PHE A 321 7.50 9.28 15.05
N GLU A 322 8.04 8.91 13.90
CA GLU A 322 8.00 9.72 12.70
C GLU A 322 6.56 9.84 12.15
N GLY A 323 5.76 8.75 12.12
CA GLY A 323 4.37 8.78 11.68
C GLY A 323 3.53 9.85 12.40
N PRO A 324 3.48 9.85 13.74
CA PRO A 324 2.86 10.92 14.52
C PRO A 324 3.44 12.32 14.27
N THR A 325 4.75 12.43 14.05
CA THR A 325 5.39 13.71 13.69
C THR A 325 4.89 14.22 12.34
N LEU A 326 4.79 13.35 11.34
CA LEU A 326 4.22 13.64 10.02
C LEU A 326 2.72 14.00 10.07
N ALA A 327 2.01 13.52 11.10
CA ALA A 327 0.61 13.83 11.34
C ALA A 327 0.40 15.22 11.96
N LEU A 328 1.42 15.86 12.53
CA LEU A 328 1.32 17.25 12.97
C LEU A 328 1.08 18.15 11.76
N LYS A 329 0.04 19.00 11.81
CA LYS A 329 -0.36 19.84 10.66
C LYS A 329 0.80 20.65 10.07
N ASN A 330 1.61 21.28 10.90
CA ASN A 330 2.75 22.09 10.44
C ASN A 330 3.81 21.23 9.72
N VAL A 331 4.08 20.04 10.21
CA VAL A 331 5.03 19.10 9.59
C VAL A 331 4.40 18.51 8.32
N ASN A 332 3.14 18.11 8.37
CA ASN A 332 2.42 17.57 7.21
C ASN A 332 2.36 18.57 6.05
N ALA A 333 2.17 19.86 6.35
CA ALA A 333 2.15 20.92 5.36
C ALA A 333 3.41 20.93 4.47
N ILE A 334 4.57 20.54 5.01
CA ILE A 334 5.84 20.50 4.28
C ILE A 334 6.20 19.09 3.79
N ALA A 335 5.81 18.05 4.51
CA ALA A 335 6.23 16.66 4.22
C ALA A 335 5.30 15.94 3.24
N HIS A 336 4.00 16.23 3.27
CA HIS A 336 3.01 15.51 2.46
C HIS A 336 3.31 15.69 0.97
N PHE A 337 3.20 14.59 0.21
CA PHE A 337 3.53 14.43 -1.22
C PHE A 337 5.03 14.45 -1.56
N THR A 338 5.93 14.65 -0.59
CA THR A 338 7.40 14.64 -0.79
C THR A 338 8.00 13.24 -0.63
N ASP A 339 9.30 13.11 -0.94
CA ASP A 339 10.07 11.87 -0.72
C ASP A 339 10.28 11.54 0.75
N TRP A 340 9.99 12.46 1.68
CA TRP A 340 9.98 12.16 3.11
C TRP A 340 9.02 11.01 3.45
N ILE A 341 7.82 11.00 2.83
CA ILE A 341 6.84 9.92 3.04
C ILE A 341 7.41 8.56 2.57
N ILE A 342 8.16 8.56 1.48
CA ILE A 342 8.80 7.34 0.97
C ILE A 342 9.93 6.86 1.89
N ALA A 343 10.72 7.78 2.45
CA ALA A 343 11.73 7.47 3.47
C ALA A 343 11.08 6.80 4.69
N HIS A 344 10.03 7.44 5.23
CA HIS A 344 9.27 6.95 6.38
C HIS A 344 8.77 5.51 6.19
N VAL A 345 8.09 5.22 5.07
CA VAL A 345 7.55 3.88 4.83
C VAL A 345 8.65 2.84 4.67
N HIS A 346 9.83 3.21 4.13
CA HIS A 346 10.96 2.28 3.99
C HIS A 346 11.72 2.05 5.30
N VAL A 347 11.73 2.98 6.25
CA VAL A 347 12.18 2.69 7.63
C VAL A 347 11.30 1.60 8.24
N GLY A 348 9.99 1.70 8.11
CA GLY A 348 9.08 0.65 8.55
C GLY A 348 9.27 -0.66 7.80
N ALA A 349 9.25 -0.63 6.45
CA ALA A 349 9.28 -1.85 5.65
C ALA A 349 10.64 -2.57 5.68
N LEU A 350 11.76 -1.86 5.57
CA LEU A 350 13.09 -2.47 5.50
C LEU A 350 13.66 -2.79 6.88
N ALA A 351 13.61 -1.81 7.81
CA ALA A 351 14.17 -2.02 9.15
C ALA A 351 13.21 -2.85 10.03
N TRP A 352 11.96 -2.41 10.24
CA TRP A 352 11.04 -3.15 11.10
C TRP A 352 10.63 -4.50 10.50
N ASN A 353 9.91 -4.51 9.39
CA ASN A 353 9.36 -5.75 8.84
C ASN A 353 10.44 -6.63 8.21
N GLY A 354 11.33 -6.06 7.39
CA GLY A 354 12.38 -6.81 6.70
C GLY A 354 13.36 -7.45 7.66
N PHE A 355 13.92 -6.68 8.59
CA PHE A 355 14.91 -7.22 9.53
C PHE A 355 14.31 -8.17 10.55
N LEU A 356 13.08 -7.93 11.04
CA LEU A 356 12.41 -8.90 11.89
C LEU A 356 12.15 -10.21 11.14
N THR A 357 11.76 -10.14 9.86
CA THR A 357 11.59 -11.32 9.01
C THR A 357 12.90 -12.09 8.85
N PHE A 358 14.01 -11.44 8.53
CA PHE A 358 15.31 -12.11 8.39
C PHE A 358 15.82 -12.66 9.74
N GLY A 359 15.65 -11.93 10.85
CA GLY A 359 15.95 -12.41 12.18
C GLY A 359 15.15 -13.67 12.54
N MET A 360 13.85 -13.68 12.24
CA MET A 360 12.98 -14.83 12.40
C MET A 360 13.43 -16.02 11.53
N ILE A 361 13.77 -15.80 10.27
CA ILE A 361 14.26 -16.85 9.36
C ILE A 361 15.54 -17.48 9.89
N TYR A 362 16.52 -16.67 10.28
CA TYR A 362 17.76 -17.16 10.88
C TYR A 362 17.56 -17.90 12.21
N TYR A 363 16.52 -17.58 12.96
CA TYR A 363 16.12 -18.33 14.16
C TYR A 363 15.43 -19.64 13.81
N LEU A 364 14.49 -19.62 12.85
CA LEU A 364 13.63 -20.78 12.53
C LEU A 364 14.34 -21.86 11.72
N VAL A 365 15.11 -21.47 10.69
CA VAL A 365 15.66 -22.43 9.73
C VAL A 365 16.55 -23.47 10.40
N PRO A 366 17.53 -23.10 11.26
CA PRO A 366 18.33 -24.11 11.94
C PRO A 366 17.50 -25.07 12.83
N LYS A 367 16.48 -24.53 13.49
CA LYS A 367 15.58 -25.34 14.35
C LYS A 367 14.71 -26.30 13.56
N MET A 368 14.15 -25.81 12.44
CA MET A 368 13.23 -26.59 11.59
C MET A 368 13.94 -27.69 10.81
N TRP A 369 15.23 -27.57 10.56
CA TRP A 369 16.05 -28.58 9.88
C TRP A 369 17.05 -29.29 10.81
N LYS A 370 16.95 -29.04 12.13
CA LYS A 370 17.81 -29.66 13.18
C LYS A 370 19.30 -29.58 12.83
N THR A 371 19.77 -28.43 12.47
CA THR A 371 21.16 -28.15 12.10
C THR A 371 21.60 -26.79 12.61
N ASN A 372 22.88 -26.48 12.49
CA ASN A 372 23.41 -25.15 12.75
C ASN A 372 23.31 -24.28 11.50
N LEU A 373 23.32 -22.96 11.68
CA LEU A 373 23.40 -22.03 10.56
C LEU A 373 24.70 -22.28 9.78
N TYR A 374 24.60 -22.38 8.45
CA TYR A 374 25.75 -22.65 7.57
C TYR A 374 26.91 -21.67 7.81
N SER A 375 26.63 -20.36 7.87
CA SER A 375 27.66 -19.35 8.10
C SER A 375 27.14 -18.17 8.92
N THR A 376 27.66 -18.02 10.12
CA THR A 376 27.44 -16.83 10.94
C THR A 376 28.14 -15.60 10.37
N ARG A 377 29.27 -15.79 9.65
CA ARG A 377 29.97 -14.70 8.94
C ARG A 377 29.10 -14.12 7.84
N LEU A 378 28.45 -14.98 7.06
CA LEU A 378 27.56 -14.54 5.98
C LEU A 378 26.31 -13.85 6.52
N ALA A 379 25.75 -14.32 7.66
CA ALA A 379 24.63 -13.66 8.33
C ALA A 379 25.03 -12.27 8.88
N ASN A 380 26.24 -12.13 9.42
CA ASN A 380 26.77 -10.83 9.85
C ASN A 380 27.04 -9.89 8.66
N ALA A 381 27.56 -10.40 7.56
CA ALA A 381 27.75 -9.62 6.33
C ALA A 381 26.40 -9.11 5.79
N HIS A 382 25.39 -9.98 5.73
CA HIS A 382 24.01 -9.57 5.39
C HIS A 382 23.51 -8.47 6.31
N PHE A 383 23.69 -8.61 7.63
CA PHE A 383 23.25 -7.61 8.59
C PHE A 383 23.85 -6.22 8.29
N TRP A 384 25.18 -6.15 8.11
CA TRP A 384 25.84 -4.86 7.89
C TRP A 384 25.54 -4.27 6.53
N ILE A 385 25.56 -5.08 5.45
CA ILE A 385 25.24 -4.62 4.09
C ILE A 385 23.77 -4.18 4.03
N GLY A 386 22.86 -4.95 4.63
CA GLY A 386 21.43 -4.57 4.71
C GLY A 386 21.21 -3.29 5.52
N THR A 387 21.92 -3.10 6.63
CA THR A 387 21.87 -1.87 7.44
C THR A 387 22.38 -0.67 6.64
N LEU A 388 23.50 -0.79 5.95
CA LEU A 388 24.00 0.24 5.04
C LEU A 388 23.00 0.51 3.92
N GLY A 389 22.37 -0.55 3.38
CA GLY A 389 21.31 -0.42 2.38
C GLY A 389 20.14 0.44 2.88
N ILE A 390 19.68 0.23 4.12
CA ILE A 390 18.63 1.06 4.73
C ILE A 390 19.10 2.52 4.85
N VAL A 391 20.30 2.76 5.34
CA VAL A 391 20.86 4.10 5.54
C VAL A 391 20.97 4.86 4.21
N PHE A 392 21.58 4.22 3.18
CA PHE A 392 21.76 4.80 1.84
C PHE A 392 20.44 4.93 1.06
N TYR A 393 19.40 4.23 1.47
CA TYR A 393 18.06 4.39 0.91
C TYR A 393 17.30 5.54 1.58
N THR A 394 17.23 5.55 2.91
CA THR A 394 16.31 6.42 3.66
C THR A 394 16.85 7.83 3.86
N ILE A 395 18.13 8.00 4.24
CA ILE A 395 18.71 9.33 4.48
C ILE A 395 18.66 10.24 3.22
N PRO A 396 19.04 9.76 2.04
CA PRO A 396 18.90 10.59 0.83
C PRO A 396 17.47 10.99 0.53
N LEU A 397 16.49 10.12 0.81
CA LEU A 397 15.08 10.45 0.60
C LEU A 397 14.56 11.47 1.62
N TYR A 398 15.07 11.49 2.86
CA TYR A 398 14.82 12.59 3.78
C TYR A 398 15.34 13.91 3.22
N ILE A 399 16.59 13.91 2.74
CA ILE A 399 17.20 15.10 2.12
C ILE A 399 16.38 15.54 0.91
N ALA A 400 15.98 14.61 0.04
CA ALA A 400 15.10 14.90 -1.10
C ALA A 400 13.77 15.52 -0.65
N GLY A 401 13.13 14.96 0.38
CA GLY A 401 11.87 15.46 0.94
C GLY A 401 11.99 16.88 1.48
N PHE A 402 13.04 17.20 2.22
CA PHE A 402 13.32 18.57 2.70
C PHE A 402 13.62 19.53 1.55
N THR A 403 14.38 19.09 0.54
CA THR A 403 14.65 19.89 -0.68
C THR A 403 13.35 20.20 -1.41
N GLN A 404 12.49 19.22 -1.63
CA GLN A 404 11.16 19.42 -2.24
C GLN A 404 10.32 20.39 -1.42
N ALA A 405 10.25 20.20 -0.10
CA ALA A 405 9.48 21.06 0.79
C ALA A 405 9.92 22.53 0.72
N SER A 406 11.23 22.75 0.71
CA SER A 406 11.82 24.10 0.63
C SER A 406 11.55 24.73 -0.74
N MET A 407 11.92 24.06 -1.83
CA MET A 407 11.81 24.61 -3.19
C MET A 407 10.37 24.88 -3.61
N TRP A 408 9.41 24.01 -3.20
CA TRP A 408 8.00 24.19 -3.59
C TRP A 408 7.33 25.40 -2.93
N LYS A 409 7.89 25.93 -1.86
CA LYS A 409 7.28 27.00 -1.04
C LYS A 409 8.06 28.32 -1.06
N GLN A 410 9.15 28.41 -1.79
CA GLN A 410 9.99 29.60 -1.82
C GLN A 410 9.41 30.66 -2.77
N PHE A 411 9.30 31.89 -2.27
CA PHE A 411 8.81 33.06 -3.00
C PHE A 411 9.89 34.10 -3.10
N TYR A 412 9.90 34.82 -4.20
CA TYR A 412 10.57 36.10 -4.32
C TYR A 412 9.84 37.19 -3.50
N PRO A 413 10.48 38.31 -3.18
CA PRO A 413 9.84 39.44 -2.48
C PRO A 413 8.61 40.01 -3.20
N ASP A 414 8.54 39.89 -4.53
CA ASP A 414 7.42 40.30 -5.36
C ASP A 414 6.22 39.34 -5.30
N GLY A 415 6.37 38.20 -4.63
CA GLY A 415 5.32 37.22 -4.44
C GLY A 415 5.26 36.11 -5.49
N ASN A 416 6.16 36.10 -6.47
CA ASN A 416 6.27 35.02 -7.46
C ASN A 416 7.04 33.81 -6.88
N LEU A 417 6.74 32.59 -7.36
CA LEU A 417 7.48 31.40 -6.98
C LEU A 417 8.90 31.44 -7.53
N VAL A 418 9.91 31.20 -6.67
CA VAL A 418 11.32 31.09 -7.10
C VAL A 418 11.50 29.91 -8.06
N TYR A 419 10.91 28.77 -7.74
CA TYR A 419 10.96 27.55 -8.54
C TYR A 419 9.57 27.29 -9.14
N GLY A 420 9.19 28.08 -10.14
CA GLY A 420 7.91 27.95 -10.83
C GLY A 420 7.81 26.65 -11.64
N ASN A 421 8.92 26.22 -12.25
CA ASN A 421 8.98 24.96 -12.97
C ASN A 421 9.15 23.78 -11.98
N PHE A 422 8.27 22.77 -12.06
CA PHE A 422 8.34 21.58 -11.21
C PHE A 422 9.65 20.78 -11.41
N LEU A 423 10.20 20.79 -12.64
CA LEU A 423 11.43 20.08 -12.98
C LEU A 423 12.67 20.61 -12.26
N ASP A 424 12.69 21.89 -11.83
CA ASP A 424 13.81 22.45 -11.06
C ASP A 424 14.06 21.60 -9.80
N THR A 425 12.97 21.24 -9.12
CA THR A 425 13.05 20.39 -7.93
C THR A 425 13.43 18.95 -8.27
N VAL A 426 12.90 18.38 -9.37
CA VAL A 426 13.26 17.03 -9.81
C VAL A 426 14.76 16.95 -10.08
N ASN A 427 15.32 17.92 -10.81
CA ASN A 427 16.74 17.95 -11.11
C ASN A 427 17.62 18.11 -9.85
N ALA A 428 17.17 18.90 -8.88
CA ALA A 428 17.89 19.11 -7.62
C ALA A 428 18.02 17.85 -6.77
N ILE A 429 17.06 16.93 -6.86
CA ILE A 429 17.06 15.70 -6.06
C ILE A 429 17.62 14.47 -6.79
N MET A 430 18.09 14.59 -8.03
CA MET A 430 18.64 13.45 -8.79
C MET A 430 19.81 12.76 -8.08
N PRO A 431 20.77 13.45 -7.41
CA PRO A 431 21.82 12.77 -6.64
C PRO A 431 21.26 11.87 -5.53
N MET A 432 20.16 12.28 -4.89
CA MET A 432 19.48 11.51 -3.85
C MET A 432 18.83 10.23 -4.42
N TYR A 433 18.30 10.32 -5.63
CA TYR A 433 17.78 9.15 -6.35
C TYR A 433 18.89 8.16 -6.74
N ALA A 434 20.08 8.63 -7.11
CA ALA A 434 21.22 7.77 -7.33
C ALA A 434 21.63 7.03 -6.04
N MET A 435 21.73 7.73 -4.91
CA MET A 435 22.02 7.12 -3.61
C MET A 435 20.94 6.12 -3.18
N ARG A 436 19.66 6.44 -3.42
CA ARG A 436 18.53 5.52 -3.22
C ARG A 436 18.71 4.20 -3.98
N ALA A 437 19.11 4.26 -5.26
CA ALA A 437 19.34 3.07 -6.08
C ALA A 437 20.50 2.24 -5.53
N ILE A 438 21.59 2.88 -5.09
CA ILE A 438 22.72 2.20 -4.41
C ILE A 438 22.23 1.52 -3.11
N GLY A 439 21.47 2.21 -2.29
CA GLY A 439 20.90 1.66 -1.04
C GLY A 439 20.03 0.43 -1.29
N GLY A 440 19.16 0.48 -2.30
CA GLY A 440 18.35 -0.65 -2.73
C GLY A 440 19.19 -1.84 -3.22
N THR A 441 20.25 -1.57 -4.00
CA THR A 441 21.20 -2.60 -4.47
C THR A 441 21.91 -3.29 -3.30
N LEU A 442 22.37 -2.52 -2.31
CA LEU A 442 23.00 -3.08 -1.10
C LEU A 442 22.02 -3.96 -0.32
N TYR A 443 20.76 -3.50 -0.14
CA TYR A 443 19.77 -4.28 0.59
C TYR A 443 19.47 -5.62 -0.09
N ILE A 444 19.27 -5.64 -1.41
CA ILE A 444 19.06 -6.87 -2.19
C ILE A 444 20.29 -7.78 -2.14
N THR A 445 21.49 -7.22 -2.21
CA THR A 445 22.73 -8.00 -2.07
C THR A 445 22.75 -8.72 -0.73
N GLY A 446 22.37 -8.05 0.36
CA GLY A 446 22.20 -8.67 1.67
C GLY A 446 21.13 -9.77 1.67
N ALA A 447 19.99 -9.55 1.03
CA ALA A 447 18.93 -10.56 0.92
C ALA A 447 19.40 -11.81 0.12
N ILE A 448 20.17 -11.64 -0.92
CA ILE A 448 20.79 -12.75 -1.68
C ILE A 448 21.74 -13.54 -0.78
N MET A 449 22.57 -12.86 0.01
CA MET A 449 23.42 -13.53 0.99
C MET A 449 22.63 -14.34 2.00
N ALA A 450 21.48 -13.82 2.46
CA ALA A 450 20.58 -14.57 3.34
C ALA A 450 20.06 -15.83 2.67
N ILE A 451 19.62 -15.75 1.43
CA ILE A 451 19.12 -16.89 0.66
C ILE A 451 20.19 -17.97 0.50
N ILE A 452 21.40 -17.58 0.13
CA ILE A 452 22.53 -18.53 0.01
C ILE A 452 22.75 -19.24 1.35
N ASN A 453 22.80 -18.47 2.45
CA ASN A 453 23.02 -19.01 3.78
C ASN A 453 21.88 -19.97 4.19
N VAL A 454 20.64 -19.61 3.93
CA VAL A 454 19.46 -20.44 4.22
C VAL A 454 19.46 -21.72 3.38
N ILE A 455 19.71 -21.63 2.08
CA ILE A 455 19.75 -22.82 1.21
C ILE A 455 20.85 -23.81 1.68
N GLN A 456 22.03 -23.31 2.00
CA GLN A 456 23.11 -24.17 2.50
C GLN A 456 22.79 -24.76 3.88
N THR A 457 22.15 -23.99 4.76
CA THR A 457 21.66 -24.51 6.04
C THR A 457 20.65 -25.63 5.85
N ILE A 458 19.70 -25.46 4.93
CA ILE A 458 18.68 -26.47 4.61
C ILE A 458 19.33 -27.75 4.06
N ARG A 459 20.33 -27.62 3.17
CA ARG A 459 21.05 -28.76 2.58
C ARG A 459 21.82 -29.61 3.60
N GLN A 460 22.31 -28.99 4.66
CA GLN A 460 23.03 -29.67 5.75
C GLN A 460 22.07 -30.32 6.77
N GLY A 461 20.79 -29.94 6.76
CA GLY A 461 19.84 -30.31 7.78
C GLY A 461 18.99 -31.53 7.43
N GLN A 462 18.17 -31.93 8.39
CA GLN A 462 17.22 -33.03 8.27
C GLN A 462 15.82 -32.50 7.97
N LYS A 463 15.10 -33.12 7.04
CA LYS A 463 13.72 -32.73 6.72
C LYS A 463 12.75 -33.31 7.76
N VAL A 464 12.42 -32.53 8.79
CA VAL A 464 11.40 -32.91 9.80
C VAL A 464 10.08 -32.25 9.42
N THR A 465 9.05 -33.03 9.10
CA THR A 465 7.71 -32.52 8.74
C THR A 465 6.79 -32.39 9.93
N ASP A 466 6.82 -33.39 10.82
CA ASP A 466 6.04 -33.45 12.04
C ASP A 466 6.98 -33.60 13.23
N GLU A 467 6.74 -32.79 14.27
CA GLU A 467 7.57 -32.78 15.48
C GLU A 467 6.73 -33.26 16.65
N LEU A 468 7.10 -34.42 17.23
CA LEU A 468 6.43 -34.96 18.41
C LEU A 468 6.58 -34.03 19.59
N ALA A 469 5.50 -33.77 20.29
CA ALA A 469 5.44 -32.98 21.51
C ALA A 469 4.47 -33.63 22.52
N GLU A 470 4.70 -33.29 23.78
CA GLU A 470 3.88 -33.74 24.90
C GLU A 470 3.46 -32.56 25.77
N ALA A 471 2.23 -32.57 26.23
CA ALA A 471 1.72 -31.62 27.20
C ALA A 471 0.61 -32.24 28.06
N PRO A 472 0.39 -31.77 29.30
CA PRO A 472 -0.79 -32.16 30.05
C PRO A 472 -2.06 -31.69 29.35
N ALA A 473 -3.14 -32.44 29.49
CA ALA A 473 -4.47 -32.01 29.06
C ALA A 473 -4.85 -30.67 29.70
N LEU A 474 -5.64 -29.88 28.99
CA LEU A 474 -6.13 -28.62 29.53
C LEU A 474 -7.01 -28.88 30.76
N ALA A 475 -6.59 -28.37 31.92
CA ALA A 475 -7.40 -28.43 33.13
C ALA A 475 -8.72 -27.66 32.94
N PRO A 476 -9.83 -28.11 33.57
CA PRO A 476 -11.10 -27.36 33.51
C PRO A 476 -10.96 -25.88 33.83
N ILE A 477 -11.54 -25.04 32.99
CA ILE A 477 -11.45 -23.57 33.13
C ILE A 477 -12.71 -23.10 33.89
N SER A 478 -12.50 -22.56 35.11
CA SER A 478 -13.57 -21.92 35.87
C SER A 478 -14.23 -20.78 35.06
N LYS A 479 -15.56 -20.72 35.06
CA LYS A 479 -16.30 -19.61 34.46
C LYS A 479 -16.18 -18.32 35.26
N LYS A 480 -16.05 -18.44 36.59
CA LYS A 480 -15.91 -17.30 37.52
C LYS A 480 -14.43 -16.90 37.68
N ARG A 481 -14.20 -15.63 37.95
CA ARG A 481 -12.87 -15.10 38.29
C ARG A 481 -12.45 -15.64 39.63
N VAL A 482 -11.20 -16.05 39.76
CA VAL A 482 -10.63 -16.57 41.00
C VAL A 482 -10.20 -15.38 41.89
N ALA A 483 -10.26 -15.53 43.22
CA ALA A 483 -9.82 -14.49 44.13
C ALA A 483 -8.35 -14.08 43.83
N GLY A 484 -8.09 -12.77 43.75
CA GLY A 484 -6.76 -12.23 43.40
C GLY A 484 -6.45 -12.21 41.91
N GLU A 485 -7.25 -12.80 41.03
CA GLU A 485 -7.05 -12.76 39.59
C GLU A 485 -7.44 -11.39 39.02
N THR A 486 -6.54 -10.76 38.23
CA THR A 486 -6.87 -9.50 37.54
C THR A 486 -7.88 -9.75 36.45
N LEU A 487 -8.61 -8.70 36.00
CA LEU A 487 -9.55 -8.80 34.89
C LEU A 487 -8.88 -9.29 33.60
N HIS A 488 -7.70 -8.76 33.31
CA HIS A 488 -6.96 -9.16 32.11
C HIS A 488 -6.51 -10.62 32.15
N HIS A 489 -6.00 -11.09 33.29
CA HIS A 489 -5.61 -12.48 33.47
C HIS A 489 -6.80 -13.44 33.32
N TRP A 490 -7.99 -13.02 33.75
CA TRP A 490 -9.22 -13.75 33.51
C TRP A 490 -9.62 -13.78 32.03
N LEU A 491 -9.42 -12.68 31.27
CA LEU A 491 -9.67 -12.64 29.81
C LEU A 491 -8.70 -13.57 29.04
N GLU A 492 -7.44 -13.67 29.45
CA GLU A 492 -6.45 -14.54 28.76
C GLU A 492 -6.84 -16.00 28.72
N ARG A 493 -7.63 -16.48 29.64
CA ARG A 493 -8.16 -17.84 29.61
C ARG A 493 -9.50 -17.97 28.89
N LYS A 494 -10.02 -16.86 28.34
CA LYS A 494 -11.29 -16.75 27.60
C LYS A 494 -11.06 -16.08 26.22
N PRO A 495 -10.39 -16.78 25.30
CA PRO A 495 -9.99 -16.18 24.03
C PRO A 495 -11.16 -15.66 23.18
N VAL A 496 -12.35 -16.27 23.25
CA VAL A 496 -13.54 -15.78 22.55
C VAL A 496 -13.95 -14.41 23.08
N GLN A 497 -13.99 -14.22 24.41
CA GLN A 497 -14.33 -12.92 24.99
C GLN A 497 -13.26 -11.87 24.70
N MET A 498 -11.97 -12.24 24.72
CA MET A 498 -10.89 -11.35 24.32
C MET A 498 -11.04 -10.93 22.85
N THR A 499 -11.40 -11.85 21.96
CA THR A 499 -11.64 -11.53 20.54
C THR A 499 -12.82 -10.56 20.38
N ILE A 500 -13.93 -10.78 21.11
CA ILE A 500 -15.08 -9.86 21.07
C ILE A 500 -14.68 -8.45 21.52
N TRP A 501 -13.95 -8.32 22.64
CA TRP A 501 -13.50 -7.01 23.11
C TRP A 501 -12.50 -6.35 22.16
N ALA A 502 -11.59 -7.12 21.56
CA ALA A 502 -10.70 -6.62 20.53
C ALA A 502 -11.47 -6.14 19.29
N THR A 503 -12.51 -6.88 18.85
CA THR A 503 -13.37 -6.48 17.74
C THR A 503 -14.11 -5.16 18.04
N ILE A 504 -14.67 -5.01 19.24
CA ILE A 504 -15.31 -3.75 19.67
C ILE A 504 -14.28 -2.60 19.65
N ALA A 505 -13.09 -2.82 20.21
CA ALA A 505 -12.06 -1.79 20.26
C ALA A 505 -11.65 -1.30 18.86
N VAL A 506 -11.47 -2.21 17.90
CA VAL A 506 -11.10 -1.84 16.53
C VAL A 506 -12.25 -1.29 15.70
N ALA A 507 -13.50 -1.64 16.01
CA ALA A 507 -14.67 -1.17 15.25
C ALA A 507 -15.06 0.29 15.56
N ILE A 508 -14.86 0.75 16.80
CA ILE A 508 -15.33 2.08 17.25
C ILE A 508 -14.74 3.21 16.41
N GLY A 509 -13.41 3.20 16.18
CA GLY A 509 -12.74 4.29 15.46
C GLY A 509 -13.24 4.45 14.02
N GLY A 510 -13.39 3.32 13.31
CA GLY A 510 -13.95 3.33 11.96
C GLY A 510 -15.41 3.81 11.91
N ALA A 511 -16.23 3.29 12.82
CA ALA A 511 -17.66 3.66 12.88
C ALA A 511 -17.84 5.16 13.10
N VAL A 512 -17.11 5.76 14.05
CA VAL A 512 -17.21 7.20 14.37
C VAL A 512 -16.74 8.09 13.23
N GLN A 513 -15.78 7.66 12.42
CA GLN A 513 -15.28 8.46 11.29
C GLN A 513 -16.08 8.26 10.01
N ILE A 514 -16.42 7.02 9.68
CA ILE A 514 -17.03 6.67 8.40
C ILE A 514 -18.54 7.00 8.41
N ILE A 515 -19.26 6.60 9.45
CA ILE A 515 -20.71 6.75 9.49
C ILE A 515 -21.16 8.22 9.33
N PRO A 516 -20.62 9.21 10.09
CA PRO A 516 -21.01 10.60 9.88
C PRO A 516 -20.65 11.13 8.48
N THR A 517 -19.52 10.72 7.94
CA THR A 517 -19.11 11.15 6.59
C THR A 517 -20.04 10.60 5.51
N LEU A 518 -20.65 9.43 5.72
CA LEU A 518 -21.63 8.86 4.79
C LEU A 518 -23.02 9.45 4.95
N LEU A 519 -23.44 9.79 6.16
CA LEU A 519 -24.82 10.17 6.47
C LEU A 519 -25.06 11.68 6.49
N VAL A 520 -24.07 12.49 6.86
CA VAL A 520 -24.20 13.93 6.99
C VAL A 520 -23.83 14.62 5.68
N LYS A 521 -24.83 15.09 4.93
CA LYS A 521 -24.63 15.67 3.58
C LYS A 521 -23.78 16.93 3.59
N GLU A 522 -23.83 17.70 4.66
CA GLU A 522 -23.06 18.94 4.85
C GLU A 522 -21.54 18.70 4.93
N ASN A 523 -21.13 17.47 5.22
CA ASN A 523 -19.71 17.10 5.18
C ASN A 523 -19.11 17.13 3.76
N ILE A 524 -19.95 17.02 2.72
CA ILE A 524 -19.52 17.00 1.32
C ILE A 524 -20.44 17.94 0.52
N PRO A 525 -20.23 19.26 0.59
CA PRO A 525 -21.02 20.22 -0.16
C PRO A 525 -20.90 19.94 -1.67
N THR A 526 -22.03 19.86 -2.35
CA THR A 526 -22.11 19.66 -3.80
C THR A 526 -21.87 20.98 -4.55
N ILE A 527 -21.36 20.88 -5.78
CA ILE A 527 -21.17 21.99 -6.71
C ILE A 527 -22.06 21.69 -7.92
N ALA A 528 -23.01 22.58 -8.21
CA ALA A 528 -24.02 22.36 -9.25
C ALA A 528 -23.44 22.27 -10.66
N GLU A 529 -22.31 22.94 -10.89
CA GLU A 529 -21.60 22.97 -12.18
C GLU A 529 -20.84 21.66 -12.49
N VAL A 530 -20.56 20.84 -11.45
CA VAL A 530 -19.85 19.57 -11.63
C VAL A 530 -20.75 18.53 -12.29
N LYS A 531 -20.31 18.01 -13.43
CA LYS A 531 -21.05 17.07 -14.27
C LYS A 531 -20.40 15.70 -14.29
N PRO A 532 -21.17 14.61 -14.52
CA PRO A 532 -20.59 13.30 -14.80
C PRO A 532 -19.60 13.33 -15.97
N TYR A 533 -18.67 12.41 -15.99
CA TYR A 533 -17.75 12.23 -17.11
C TYR A 533 -18.53 11.83 -18.37
N THR A 534 -18.19 12.44 -19.50
CA THR A 534 -18.69 12.00 -20.80
C THR A 534 -18.19 10.59 -21.12
N PRO A 535 -18.81 9.87 -22.07
CA PRO A 535 -18.35 8.54 -22.46
C PRO A 535 -16.85 8.44 -22.79
N LEU A 536 -16.29 9.40 -23.52
CA LEU A 536 -14.88 9.41 -23.87
C LEU A 536 -13.97 9.76 -22.66
N GLU A 537 -14.39 10.70 -21.84
CA GLU A 537 -13.68 11.06 -20.61
C GLU A 537 -13.65 9.90 -19.60
N LEU A 538 -14.73 9.13 -19.51
CA LEU A 538 -14.80 7.94 -18.67
C LEU A 538 -13.81 6.87 -19.14
N GLU A 539 -13.72 6.60 -20.42
CA GLU A 539 -12.72 5.67 -20.98
C GLU A 539 -11.30 6.20 -20.74
N GLY A 540 -11.07 7.49 -20.90
CA GLY A 540 -9.78 8.13 -20.60
C GLY A 540 -9.40 8.04 -19.13
N ARG A 541 -10.37 8.17 -18.21
CA ARG A 541 -10.16 7.98 -16.78
C ARG A 541 -9.75 6.55 -16.43
N ASP A 542 -10.38 5.57 -17.05
CA ASP A 542 -10.00 4.17 -16.86
C ASP A 542 -8.59 3.87 -17.43
N LEU A 543 -8.19 4.53 -18.54
CA LEU A 543 -6.82 4.47 -19.05
C LEU A 543 -5.82 5.12 -18.07
N TYR A 544 -6.15 6.25 -17.47
CA TYR A 544 -5.33 6.91 -16.44
C TYR A 544 -5.07 6.00 -15.24
N ILE A 545 -6.10 5.26 -14.81
CA ILE A 545 -6.00 4.24 -13.77
C ILE A 545 -5.13 3.07 -14.25
N ARG A 546 -5.36 2.56 -15.45
CA ARG A 546 -4.60 1.45 -16.06
C ARG A 546 -3.11 1.73 -16.12
N GLU A 547 -2.73 2.95 -16.48
CA GLU A 547 -1.32 3.35 -16.59
C GLU A 547 -0.71 3.75 -15.25
N GLY A 548 -1.49 3.79 -14.17
CA GLY A 548 -1.02 4.09 -12.83
C GLY A 548 -0.52 5.52 -12.65
N CYS A 549 -1.04 6.48 -13.41
CA CYS A 549 -0.62 7.89 -13.39
C CYS A 549 -0.75 8.51 -12.00
N VAL A 550 -1.76 8.09 -11.22
CA VAL A 550 -1.98 8.51 -9.83
C VAL A 550 -0.80 8.17 -8.90
N GLY A 551 0.05 7.22 -9.29
CA GLY A 551 1.25 6.85 -8.54
C GLY A 551 2.36 7.91 -8.55
N CYS A 552 2.35 8.83 -9.53
CA CYS A 552 3.32 9.92 -9.67
C CYS A 552 2.68 11.31 -9.59
N HIS A 553 1.40 11.42 -9.97
CA HIS A 553 0.66 12.68 -10.05
C HIS A 553 -0.51 12.68 -9.08
N THR A 554 -0.61 13.73 -8.28
CA THR A 554 -1.81 13.98 -7.45
C THR A 554 -2.90 14.67 -8.27
N GLN A 555 -4.17 14.54 -7.83
CA GLN A 555 -5.29 15.35 -8.28
C GLN A 555 -5.94 16.04 -7.05
N MET A 556 -5.11 16.73 -6.26
CA MET A 556 -5.52 17.41 -5.03
C MET A 556 -4.64 18.63 -4.79
N VAL A 557 -5.10 19.79 -5.18
CA VAL A 557 -4.45 21.08 -4.87
C VAL A 557 -4.85 21.49 -3.46
N ARG A 558 -3.88 21.58 -2.56
CA ARG A 558 -4.10 21.95 -1.16
C ARG A 558 -4.29 23.47 -1.00
N PRO A 559 -4.96 23.94 0.07
CA PRO A 559 -5.24 25.37 0.29
C PRO A 559 -3.98 26.15 0.78
N PHE A 560 -2.86 26.00 0.08
CA PHE A 560 -1.62 26.74 0.33
C PHE A 560 -1.34 27.71 -0.81
N ARG A 561 -0.92 28.94 -0.48
CA ARG A 561 -0.56 29.94 -1.48
C ARG A 561 0.39 29.36 -2.54
N SER A 562 1.43 28.66 -2.14
CA SER A 562 2.41 28.06 -3.06
C SER A 562 1.81 27.02 -4.02
N GLU A 563 0.75 26.31 -3.63
CA GLU A 563 0.07 25.37 -4.51
C GLU A 563 -0.94 26.08 -5.43
N VAL A 564 -1.65 27.07 -4.89
CA VAL A 564 -2.61 27.86 -5.67
C VAL A 564 -1.90 28.66 -6.76
N GLU A 565 -0.75 29.27 -6.45
CA GLU A 565 0.07 29.98 -7.44
C GLU A 565 0.65 29.05 -8.50
N ARG A 566 1.02 27.81 -8.13
CA ARG A 566 1.60 26.85 -9.07
C ARG A 566 0.57 26.15 -9.95
N TYR A 567 -0.55 25.73 -9.36
CA TYR A 567 -1.51 24.85 -10.02
C TYR A 567 -2.84 25.53 -10.34
N GLY A 568 -3.27 26.49 -9.57
CA GLY A 568 -4.58 27.12 -9.62
C GLY A 568 -5.39 26.91 -8.34
N GLU A 569 -6.68 27.22 -8.36
CA GLU A 569 -7.55 27.20 -7.19
C GLU A 569 -7.52 25.84 -6.45
N TYR A 570 -7.51 25.86 -5.11
CA TYR A 570 -7.51 24.64 -4.30
C TYR A 570 -8.73 23.78 -4.52
N SER A 571 -8.57 22.47 -4.32
CA SER A 571 -9.58 21.45 -4.58
C SER A 571 -10.68 21.45 -3.52
N LYS A 572 -11.95 21.30 -3.96
CA LYS A 572 -13.15 21.32 -3.12
C LYS A 572 -13.82 19.94 -3.11
N ALA A 573 -14.47 19.58 -2.02
CA ALA A 573 -15.13 18.29 -1.85
C ALA A 573 -16.14 17.96 -2.96
N GLY A 574 -16.93 18.96 -3.39
CA GLY A 574 -17.93 18.80 -4.42
C GLY A 574 -17.40 18.51 -5.83
N GLU A 575 -16.12 18.71 -6.08
CA GLU A 575 -15.52 18.41 -7.39
C GLU A 575 -15.34 16.90 -7.64
N PHE A 576 -15.35 16.09 -6.58
CA PHE A 576 -15.03 14.67 -6.65
C PHE A 576 -16.24 13.74 -6.50
N VAL A 577 -17.45 14.28 -6.46
CA VAL A 577 -18.68 13.51 -6.15
C VAL A 577 -18.97 12.36 -7.10
N TYR A 578 -18.38 12.35 -8.30
CA TYR A 578 -18.51 11.28 -9.30
C TYR A 578 -17.24 10.42 -9.43
N ASP A 579 -16.21 10.69 -8.64
CA ASP A 579 -14.94 9.95 -8.70
C ASP A 579 -15.03 8.62 -7.96
N ARG A 580 -14.98 7.53 -8.72
CA ARG A 580 -15.01 6.15 -8.25
C ARG A 580 -13.96 5.31 -8.97
N PRO A 581 -12.85 4.98 -8.34
CA PRO A 581 -12.35 5.45 -7.03
C PRO A 581 -11.87 6.90 -7.08
N PHE A 582 -11.61 7.50 -5.90
CA PHE A 582 -10.90 8.77 -5.83
C PHE A 582 -9.46 8.65 -6.38
N LEU A 583 -8.91 9.75 -6.96
CA LEU A 583 -7.59 9.75 -7.57
C LEU A 583 -6.68 10.87 -7.03
N TRP A 584 -6.79 11.19 -5.74
CA TRP A 584 -6.00 12.28 -5.14
C TRP A 584 -4.51 12.00 -5.15
N GLY A 585 -4.10 10.73 -5.07
CA GLY A 585 -2.71 10.34 -4.96
C GLY A 585 -2.08 10.66 -3.59
N SER A 586 -0.88 10.12 -3.36
CA SER A 586 -0.14 10.28 -2.11
C SER A 586 1.28 10.82 -2.33
N LYS A 587 1.70 10.99 -3.58
CA LYS A 587 3.07 11.36 -3.95
C LYS A 587 3.07 12.26 -5.20
N ARG A 588 3.93 13.28 -5.19
CA ARG A 588 4.23 14.12 -6.35
C ARG A 588 5.66 13.84 -6.86
N THR A 589 5.80 12.81 -7.66
CA THR A 589 6.99 12.61 -8.52
C THR A 589 6.91 13.53 -9.73
N GLY A 590 5.70 13.78 -10.22
CA GLY A 590 5.30 14.81 -11.15
C GLY A 590 4.34 15.83 -10.52
N PRO A 591 3.95 16.91 -11.23
CA PRO A 591 3.07 17.95 -10.73
C PRO A 591 1.65 17.44 -10.45
N ASP A 592 0.87 18.22 -9.67
CA ASP A 592 -0.57 18.01 -9.51
C ASP A 592 -1.31 18.28 -10.82
N LEU A 593 -2.29 17.45 -11.16
CA LEU A 593 -3.02 17.51 -12.41
C LEU A 593 -4.47 18.01 -12.27
N HIS A 594 -4.95 18.31 -11.05
CA HIS A 594 -6.36 18.65 -10.85
C HIS A 594 -6.81 19.94 -11.53
N ARG A 595 -5.88 20.78 -11.99
CA ARG A 595 -6.15 22.02 -12.72
C ARG A 595 -5.55 22.04 -14.14
N LEU A 596 -5.37 20.84 -14.72
CA LEU A 596 -4.68 20.68 -15.99
C LEU A 596 -5.56 21.08 -17.21
N GLY A 597 -6.88 20.91 -17.12
CA GLY A 597 -7.81 21.15 -18.22
C GLY A 597 -7.70 22.58 -18.78
N GLY A 598 -7.49 22.69 -20.08
CA GLY A 598 -7.31 23.94 -20.81
C GLY A 598 -5.97 24.63 -20.59
N LYS A 599 -5.02 24.04 -19.82
CA LYS A 599 -3.68 24.62 -19.61
C LYS A 599 -2.76 24.42 -20.82
N TYR A 600 -2.87 23.28 -21.47
CA TYR A 600 -2.10 22.93 -22.66
C TYR A 600 -3.05 22.46 -23.78
N ASN A 601 -2.65 22.65 -25.05
CA ASN A 601 -3.43 22.18 -26.19
C ASN A 601 -3.30 20.66 -26.40
N ASN A 602 -4.12 20.09 -27.27
CA ASN A 602 -4.18 18.66 -27.51
C ASN A 602 -2.86 18.10 -28.09
N ASN A 603 -2.18 18.85 -28.94
CA ASN A 603 -0.89 18.46 -29.52
C ASN A 603 0.19 18.35 -28.46
N TRP A 604 0.20 19.27 -27.48
CA TRP A 604 1.10 19.17 -26.35
C TRP A 604 0.89 17.88 -25.55
N HIS A 605 -0.37 17.55 -25.25
CA HIS A 605 -0.70 16.30 -24.54
C HIS A 605 -0.30 15.07 -25.34
N PHE A 606 -0.53 15.06 -26.64
CA PHE A 606 -0.13 13.97 -27.52
C PHE A 606 1.39 13.77 -27.49
N ASN A 607 2.17 14.82 -27.71
CA ASN A 607 3.63 14.76 -27.75
C ASN A 607 4.19 14.42 -26.36
N HIS A 608 3.60 14.94 -25.29
CA HIS A 608 4.00 14.63 -23.93
C HIS A 608 3.79 13.15 -23.56
N MET A 609 2.76 12.51 -24.08
CA MET A 609 2.56 11.06 -23.88
C MET A 609 3.46 10.23 -24.78
N LEU A 610 3.81 10.73 -25.96
CA LEU A 610 4.74 10.06 -26.88
C LEU A 610 6.16 10.09 -26.34
N ASP A 611 6.67 11.27 -26.01
CA ASP A 611 7.94 11.47 -25.30
C ASP A 611 7.87 12.73 -24.41
N PRO A 612 7.76 12.55 -23.08
CA PRO A 612 7.70 13.68 -22.15
C PRO A 612 8.91 14.62 -22.22
N ARG A 613 10.07 14.15 -22.67
CA ARG A 613 11.32 14.92 -22.75
C ARG A 613 11.32 15.94 -23.88
N GLU A 614 10.52 15.70 -24.94
CA GLU A 614 10.37 16.68 -26.03
C GLU A 614 9.63 17.94 -25.56
N THR A 615 8.59 17.78 -24.75
CA THR A 615 7.80 18.90 -24.23
C THR A 615 8.33 19.47 -22.92
N SER A 616 9.09 18.67 -22.17
CA SER A 616 9.62 19.00 -20.84
C SER A 616 11.02 18.43 -20.68
N PRO A 617 12.06 19.10 -21.24
CA PRO A 617 13.45 18.61 -21.17
C PRO A 617 13.91 18.38 -19.73
N GLY A 618 14.52 17.22 -19.48
CA GLY A 618 14.91 16.78 -18.13
C GLY A 618 13.82 16.01 -17.39
N SER A 619 12.69 15.73 -17.99
CA SER A 619 11.63 14.91 -17.40
C SER A 619 12.08 13.48 -17.14
N ILE A 620 11.74 12.96 -15.95
CA ILE A 620 11.88 11.55 -15.57
C ILE A 620 10.61 10.74 -15.82
N MET A 621 9.57 11.34 -16.41
CA MET A 621 8.33 10.66 -16.77
C MET A 621 8.62 9.67 -17.91
N PRO A 622 8.15 8.41 -17.82
CA PRO A 622 8.27 7.46 -18.93
C PRO A 622 7.37 7.81 -20.10
N SER A 623 7.72 7.35 -21.30
CA SER A 623 6.90 7.45 -22.53
C SER A 623 5.76 6.42 -22.49
N TYR A 624 4.65 6.74 -23.18
CA TYR A 624 3.47 5.86 -23.30
C TYR A 624 3.09 5.62 -24.78
N PRO A 625 4.01 5.13 -25.63
CA PRO A 625 3.77 5.02 -27.07
C PRO A 625 2.64 4.04 -27.43
N TRP A 626 2.29 3.11 -26.55
CA TRP A 626 1.16 2.19 -26.76
C TRP A 626 -0.20 2.92 -26.78
N LEU A 627 -0.39 4.01 -26.03
CA LEU A 627 -1.62 4.81 -26.07
C LEU A 627 -1.87 5.37 -27.48
N ILE A 628 -0.79 5.62 -28.22
CA ILE A 628 -0.83 6.18 -29.58
C ILE A 628 -1.07 5.07 -30.63
N LYS A 629 -0.65 3.84 -30.32
CA LYS A 629 -0.75 2.69 -31.25
C LYS A 629 -2.02 1.88 -31.07
N ASN A 630 -2.54 1.78 -29.84
CA ASN A 630 -3.67 0.91 -29.52
C ASN A 630 -5.00 1.54 -29.92
N GLU A 631 -5.91 0.68 -30.38
CA GLU A 631 -7.32 1.02 -30.58
C GLU A 631 -8.06 1.07 -29.24
N LEU A 632 -8.85 2.11 -29.01
CA LEU A 632 -9.69 2.27 -27.83
C LEU A 632 -10.79 1.22 -27.82
N ASN A 633 -10.84 0.40 -26.79
CA ASN A 633 -11.91 -0.59 -26.63
C ASN A 633 -13.09 0.04 -25.88
N THR A 634 -14.22 0.14 -26.56
CA THR A 634 -15.48 0.70 -26.03
C THR A 634 -16.60 -0.33 -25.86
N ASP A 635 -16.30 -1.63 -26.00
CA ASP A 635 -17.30 -2.72 -25.96
C ASP A 635 -18.13 -2.74 -24.65
N ARG A 636 -17.55 -2.27 -23.58
CA ARG A 636 -18.17 -2.28 -22.25
C ARG A 636 -18.60 -0.90 -21.75
N LEU A 637 -18.56 0.13 -22.57
CA LEU A 637 -18.90 1.51 -22.22
C LEU A 637 -20.27 1.63 -21.55
N LEU A 638 -21.31 1.07 -22.19
CA LEU A 638 -22.68 1.12 -21.64
C LEU A 638 -22.80 0.39 -20.30
N GLN A 639 -22.05 -0.72 -20.10
CA GLN A 639 -22.02 -1.45 -18.85
C GLN A 639 -21.37 -0.60 -17.74
N LYS A 640 -20.29 0.12 -18.05
CA LYS A 640 -19.63 1.06 -17.14
C LYS A 640 -20.57 2.18 -16.72
N MET A 641 -21.18 2.87 -17.66
CA MET A 641 -22.13 3.96 -17.41
C MET A 641 -23.34 3.51 -16.59
N ARG A 642 -23.94 2.36 -16.92
CA ARG A 642 -25.07 1.79 -16.17
C ARG A 642 -24.67 1.40 -14.75
N THR A 643 -23.46 0.87 -14.54
CA THR A 643 -22.95 0.57 -13.19
C THR A 643 -22.77 1.84 -12.38
N LEU A 644 -22.18 2.88 -12.96
CA LEU A 644 -22.03 4.18 -12.31
C LEU A 644 -23.38 4.83 -11.99
N SER A 645 -24.38 4.71 -12.88
CA SER A 645 -25.73 5.19 -12.62
C SER A 645 -26.39 4.48 -11.42
N LYS A 646 -26.24 3.14 -11.32
CA LYS A 646 -26.69 2.39 -10.13
C LYS A 646 -25.99 2.84 -8.84
N LEU A 647 -24.78 3.36 -8.94
CA LEU A 647 -24.01 3.90 -7.84
C LEU A 647 -24.31 5.39 -7.57
N GLY A 648 -25.29 5.99 -8.27
CA GLY A 648 -25.77 7.34 -8.02
C GLY A 648 -25.19 8.43 -8.92
N VAL A 649 -24.43 8.08 -9.97
CA VAL A 649 -24.03 9.05 -11.02
C VAL A 649 -25.25 9.38 -11.89
N PRO A 650 -25.64 10.65 -12.09
CA PRO A 650 -26.91 11.03 -12.70
C PRO A 650 -26.88 10.97 -14.24
N TYR A 651 -26.54 9.80 -14.81
CA TYR A 651 -26.75 9.55 -16.23
C TYR A 651 -28.22 9.30 -16.51
N ASN A 652 -28.75 9.91 -17.56
CA ASN A 652 -30.13 9.76 -18.02
C ASN A 652 -30.23 8.81 -19.23
N GLU A 653 -31.44 8.53 -19.70
CA GLU A 653 -31.66 7.61 -20.83
C GLU A 653 -31.04 8.10 -22.15
N ASP A 654 -30.99 9.41 -22.39
CA ASP A 654 -30.33 9.97 -23.57
C ASP A 654 -28.81 9.78 -23.51
N ASP A 655 -28.21 9.89 -22.32
CA ASP A 655 -26.78 9.61 -22.14
C ASP A 655 -26.44 8.17 -22.53
N PHE A 656 -27.32 7.21 -22.21
CA PHE A 656 -27.11 5.81 -22.62
C PHE A 656 -27.36 5.60 -24.10
N LYS A 657 -28.44 6.20 -24.63
CA LYS A 657 -28.85 6.04 -26.00
C LYS A 657 -27.81 6.59 -26.99
N PHE A 658 -27.25 7.74 -26.68
CA PHE A 658 -26.29 8.45 -27.53
C PHE A 658 -24.85 8.28 -27.09
N ALA A 659 -24.55 7.35 -26.18
CA ALA A 659 -23.20 7.20 -25.60
C ALA A 659 -22.10 7.01 -26.65
N GLN A 660 -22.31 6.14 -27.63
CA GLN A 660 -21.33 5.88 -28.68
C GLN A 660 -21.22 7.06 -29.68
N GLU A 661 -22.32 7.74 -29.95
CA GLU A 661 -22.34 8.92 -30.80
C GLU A 661 -21.58 10.08 -30.13
N ASN A 662 -21.89 10.37 -28.88
CA ASN A 662 -21.23 11.41 -28.07
C ASN A 662 -19.72 11.15 -27.96
N LEU A 663 -19.32 9.89 -27.72
CA LEU A 663 -17.92 9.48 -27.71
C LEU A 663 -17.27 9.79 -29.07
N ALA A 664 -17.90 9.39 -30.18
CA ALA A 664 -17.34 9.58 -31.52
C ALA A 664 -17.27 11.07 -31.92
N VAL A 665 -18.25 11.89 -31.52
CA VAL A 665 -18.24 13.34 -31.76
C VAL A 665 -17.07 14.00 -31.01
N GLN A 666 -16.92 13.73 -29.71
CA GLN A 666 -15.84 14.27 -28.91
C GLN A 666 -14.46 13.79 -29.41
N ALA A 667 -14.34 12.51 -29.77
CA ALA A 667 -13.11 11.95 -30.32
C ALA A 667 -12.71 12.61 -31.65
N ARG A 668 -13.67 12.84 -32.57
CA ARG A 668 -13.42 13.57 -33.83
C ARG A 668 -13.02 15.03 -33.58
N ALA A 669 -13.60 15.70 -32.59
CA ALA A 669 -13.23 17.07 -32.24
C ALA A 669 -11.76 17.16 -31.78
N ILE A 670 -11.32 16.25 -30.95
CA ILE A 670 -9.91 16.16 -30.53
C ILE A 670 -9.01 15.80 -31.70
N ALA A 671 -9.39 14.79 -32.50
CA ALA A 671 -8.64 14.39 -33.70
C ALA A 671 -8.44 15.54 -34.68
N ASN A 672 -9.50 16.30 -34.98
CA ASN A 672 -9.42 17.46 -35.86
C ASN A 672 -8.49 18.53 -35.29
N SER A 673 -8.50 18.75 -33.98
CA SER A 673 -7.57 19.67 -33.32
C SER A 673 -6.10 19.24 -33.51
N LEU A 674 -5.81 17.94 -33.46
CA LEU A 674 -4.46 17.40 -33.72
C LEU A 674 -4.09 17.57 -35.21
N LEU A 675 -5.02 17.33 -36.13
CA LEU A 675 -4.83 17.43 -37.57
C LEU A 675 -4.69 18.89 -38.07
N ASN A 676 -4.92 19.89 -37.23
CA ASN A 676 -4.61 21.28 -37.56
C ASN A 676 -3.10 21.61 -37.48
N ASP A 677 -2.28 20.75 -36.90
CA ASP A 677 -0.83 20.90 -36.84
C ASP A 677 -0.16 20.25 -38.06
N PRO A 678 0.52 21.03 -38.92
CA PRO A 678 1.17 20.48 -40.13
C PRO A 678 2.20 19.38 -39.83
N ASN A 679 2.96 19.53 -38.71
CA ASN A 679 3.96 18.53 -38.30
C ASN A 679 3.30 17.23 -37.88
N PHE A 680 2.20 17.32 -37.12
CA PHE A 680 1.40 16.17 -36.77
C PHE A 680 0.88 15.46 -37.99
N VAL A 681 0.29 16.21 -38.97
CA VAL A 681 -0.26 15.65 -40.20
C VAL A 681 0.82 14.92 -40.99
N ALA A 682 2.00 15.50 -41.18
CA ALA A 682 3.10 14.87 -41.91
C ALA A 682 3.50 13.51 -41.28
N ASN A 683 3.64 13.45 -39.96
CA ASN A 683 3.98 12.24 -39.23
C ASN A 683 2.83 11.21 -39.29
N TYR A 684 1.60 11.66 -39.19
CA TYR A 684 0.39 10.82 -39.26
C TYR A 684 0.24 10.15 -40.64
N GLU A 685 0.40 10.92 -41.73
CA GLU A 685 0.34 10.39 -43.11
C GLU A 685 1.52 9.46 -43.40
N ALA A 686 2.71 9.77 -42.91
CA ALA A 686 3.86 8.87 -43.02
C ALA A 686 3.61 7.55 -42.27
N SER A 687 3.01 7.60 -41.08
CA SER A 687 2.63 6.40 -40.29
C SER A 687 1.57 5.57 -41.04
N LYS A 688 0.60 6.23 -41.67
CA LYS A 688 -0.44 5.57 -42.46
C LYS A 688 0.17 4.82 -43.66
N LYS A 689 1.01 5.50 -44.44
CA LYS A 689 1.72 4.92 -45.58
C LYS A 689 2.61 3.74 -45.16
N ASN A 690 3.31 3.84 -44.02
CA ASN A 690 4.14 2.77 -43.48
C ASN A 690 3.31 1.54 -43.09
N ALA A 691 2.13 1.73 -42.51
CA ALA A 691 1.21 0.64 -42.19
C ALA A 691 0.71 -0.05 -43.44
N GLU A 692 0.34 0.71 -44.50
CA GLU A 692 -0.07 0.18 -45.78
C GLU A 692 1.04 -0.67 -46.44
N VAL A 693 2.29 -0.17 -46.43
CA VAL A 693 3.44 -0.90 -46.98
C VAL A 693 3.71 -2.22 -46.23
N ARG A 694 3.47 -2.24 -44.91
CA ARG A 694 3.64 -3.43 -44.08
C ARG A 694 2.42 -4.36 -44.08
N GLY A 695 1.31 -3.97 -44.73
CA GLY A 695 0.06 -4.72 -44.63
C GLY A 695 -0.57 -4.74 -43.24
N GLU A 696 -0.25 -3.77 -42.40
CA GLU A 696 -0.77 -3.62 -41.04
C GLU A 696 -2.08 -2.83 -41.04
N LYS A 697 -3.01 -3.17 -40.13
CA LYS A 697 -4.25 -2.40 -39.96
C LYS A 697 -3.88 -1.01 -39.41
N PHE A 698 -4.15 0.03 -40.19
CA PHE A 698 -4.03 1.40 -39.72
C PHE A 698 -5.23 1.79 -38.86
N ILE A 699 -5.00 2.31 -37.68
CA ILE A 699 -6.03 2.78 -36.75
C ILE A 699 -6.12 4.31 -36.89
N PRO A 700 -7.27 4.87 -37.28
CA PRO A 700 -7.49 6.31 -37.35
C PRO A 700 -7.29 6.95 -35.95
N ILE A 701 -6.82 8.21 -35.93
CA ILE A 701 -6.43 8.89 -34.67
C ILE A 701 -7.60 8.98 -33.68
N GLU A 702 -8.83 9.24 -34.16
CA GLU A 702 -10.02 9.34 -33.32
C GLU A 702 -10.43 8.03 -32.63
N LYS A 703 -9.86 6.90 -33.05
CA LYS A 703 -10.10 5.58 -32.44
C LYS A 703 -8.97 5.13 -31.53
N ARG A 704 -7.93 5.95 -31.32
CA ARG A 704 -6.79 5.57 -30.50
C ARG A 704 -7.00 5.92 -29.03
N GLU A 705 -6.40 5.13 -28.13
CA GLU A 705 -6.48 5.33 -26.68
C GLU A 705 -6.03 6.73 -26.25
N ILE A 706 -5.05 7.32 -26.94
CA ILE A 706 -4.53 8.65 -26.62
C ILE A 706 -5.61 9.73 -26.66
N VAL A 707 -6.61 9.62 -27.54
CA VAL A 707 -7.68 10.61 -27.66
C VAL A 707 -8.59 10.60 -26.43
N ALA A 708 -8.88 9.41 -25.87
CA ALA A 708 -9.62 9.29 -24.64
C ALA A 708 -8.79 9.82 -23.43
N MET A 709 -7.49 9.55 -23.41
CA MET A 709 -6.59 10.09 -22.38
C MET A 709 -6.58 11.63 -22.42
N ILE A 710 -6.47 12.24 -23.61
CA ILE A 710 -6.53 13.69 -23.78
C ILE A 710 -7.88 14.25 -23.31
N ALA A 711 -9.00 13.59 -23.65
CA ALA A 711 -10.33 14.00 -23.21
C ALA A 711 -10.42 14.07 -21.67
N TYR A 712 -9.93 13.04 -20.99
CA TYR A 712 -9.91 13.03 -19.53
C TYR A 712 -9.01 14.11 -18.93
N LEU A 713 -7.78 14.29 -19.45
CA LEU A 713 -6.84 15.30 -18.95
C LEU A 713 -7.38 16.72 -19.14
N GLN A 714 -8.02 16.99 -20.29
CA GLN A 714 -8.67 18.27 -20.58
C GLN A 714 -9.92 18.54 -19.73
N ARG A 715 -10.51 17.50 -19.14
CA ARG A 715 -11.66 17.61 -18.24
C ARG A 715 -11.29 18.13 -16.85
N LEU A 716 -10.04 17.89 -16.40
CA LEU A 716 -9.63 18.12 -15.02
C LEU A 716 -9.72 19.61 -14.63
N GLY A 717 -10.60 19.90 -13.66
CA GLY A 717 -10.80 21.24 -13.06
C GLY A 717 -11.53 22.25 -13.93
N VAL A 718 -12.17 21.83 -15.03
CA VAL A 718 -12.88 22.74 -15.98
C VAL A 718 -14.20 23.21 -15.37
N ASP A 719 -14.93 22.38 -14.66
CA ASP A 719 -16.28 22.71 -14.15
C ASP A 719 -16.30 23.93 -13.24
N ILE A 720 -15.31 24.09 -12.38
CA ILE A 720 -15.25 25.25 -11.50
C ILE A 720 -14.80 26.54 -12.21
N LYS A 721 -14.14 26.45 -13.38
CA LYS A 721 -13.79 27.62 -14.21
C LYS A 721 -15.05 28.23 -14.84
N ALA A 722 -15.99 27.40 -15.32
CA ALA A 722 -17.24 27.84 -15.90
C ALA A 722 -18.11 28.68 -14.92
N LYS A 723 -17.97 28.43 -13.61
CA LYS A 723 -18.64 29.24 -12.58
C LYS A 723 -18.13 30.67 -12.54
N LYS A 724 -16.81 30.89 -12.70
CA LYS A 724 -16.22 32.25 -12.66
C LYS A 724 -16.66 33.07 -13.87
N GLU A 725 -16.65 32.49 -15.05
CA GLU A 725 -17.07 33.18 -16.28
C GLU A 725 -18.56 33.55 -16.25
N ASN A 726 -19.41 32.75 -15.61
CA ASN A 726 -20.83 33.06 -15.44
C ASN A 726 -21.10 34.06 -14.31
N ALA A 727 -20.22 34.20 -13.34
CA ALA A 727 -20.32 35.17 -12.25
C ALA A 727 -19.78 36.58 -12.65
N GLU A 728 -18.93 36.66 -13.68
CA GLU A 728 -18.40 37.92 -14.24
C GLU A 728 -19.27 38.46 -15.38
N LYS A 729 -20.25 37.72 -15.88
CA LYS A 729 -21.31 38.15 -16.81
C LYS A 729 -22.58 38.50 -16.03
#